data_e57135e4cdd18e42ad28c27ea01988e7
#
_entry.id   e57135e4cdd18e42ad28c27ea01988e7
#
_cell.length_a   1.000
_cell.length_b   1.000
_cell.length_c   1.000
_cell.angle_alpha   90.00
_cell.angle_beta   90.00
_cell.angle_gamma   90.00
#
_symmetry.space_group_name_H-M   'P 1'
#
loop_
_entity.id
_entity.type
_entity.pdbx_description
1 polymer ?
#
loop_
_entity_poly.entity_id
_entity_poly.type
_entity_poly.pdbx_seq_one_letter_code
_entity_poly.pdbx_strand_id
1 'polypeptide(L)'
;MLSALALCGVNEVVLATERVDIEPDSLYKTETIEGVSVAVRMPKQHFGLKRQPISASVVGEATLEREQIHSVKDLSAIMPNFYQPDYGSKMTSSIYVRGFGARIDQPVIGMTVDGVPYLNKNNYDFDMLDVARVELLRGPQSTLYGRNTMGGQMNVYTLSPMNYSGMRGSVEYGSGNTINGKLTYYGRSGNGKFGYSVGGYYNRTNGFFDNAYDGSNVDWGQSSGGRLRLVWDLGSQWEIDNSASIGYTDEGGYAYAMYDEASGAVAPINYNSPSGYMRLSVNDGLVLSHAGDKYKFTASTTLQYMHDRMRMDNDLTPASIFTLEQEQKEWAVTEDVVFRTNDMSRRWQWLTGAYGFYKTIDMQAPVSILDEGINSLVLGNMPDMLKQLLEFDREALTVASNFDLPTYGLALYHESSLRAGERWRFTAGLRLDYEVAKMKYDNFSQIGYKMGAMRPGMPPMIPDFRMVEVPFKGDEKLDYLELLPKVAVNFTTDVGDLYVTATRGYKAGGFNTQIFSDILQNKVKTALMSDAMTAMGRPAAPSEPSPYDAASVTTYRPEYSWNYEVGGKLRFADNRLNWDFAAFWIECRDQQLTVFPEGLTTGRMMSNAGKSRSRGVETTLEWQRREPLRGLSVVGSYGYTNAKFVEFNDGKNDYADNYLPYAPQHTASLGVSYRFFVSNNGFLQYLDLNASWQGAGKIYWNEANTSAQNFYSQLNASVMLQFKNVALSLWGRNLTDTDFYTFYFKSMNNNFYNHGKPCRIGATLSFKIL
;
A
#
# COMPACT_ATOMS: atom_id res chain seq x y z
N MET A 1 -32.58 -23.51 2.74
CA MET A 1 -31.29 -24.20 2.89
C MET A 1 -30.91 -24.31 4.36
N LEU A 2 -31.74 -24.97 5.16
CA LEU A 2 -31.61 -25.12 6.61
C LEU A 2 -32.01 -26.55 7.03
N SER A 3 -31.44 -27.58 6.36
CA SER A 3 -31.78 -28.98 6.64
C SER A 3 -30.68 -29.95 6.25
N ALA A 4 -29.41 -29.65 6.60
CA ALA A 4 -28.32 -30.60 6.41
C ALA A 4 -27.19 -30.46 7.46
N LEU A 5 -27.58 -30.35 8.74
CA LEU A 5 -26.62 -30.31 9.86
C LEU A 5 -27.11 -31.18 11.06
N ALA A 6 -27.59 -32.34 10.77
CA ALA A 6 -27.86 -33.34 11.79
C ALA A 6 -27.48 -34.71 11.22
N LEU A 7 -26.26 -35.16 11.49
CA LEU A 7 -25.80 -36.56 11.53
C LEU A 7 -24.26 -36.62 11.43
N CYS A 8 -23.57 -36.26 12.54
CA CYS A 8 -22.28 -36.83 12.86
C CYS A 8 -22.24 -37.06 14.38
N GLY A 9 -22.22 -38.32 14.76
CA GLY A 9 -22.25 -38.78 16.13
C GLY A 9 -21.08 -38.22 16.94
N VAL A 10 -21.41 -37.66 18.08
CA VAL A 10 -20.45 -37.18 19.08
C VAL A 10 -19.93 -38.40 19.82
N ASN A 11 -18.73 -38.85 19.54
CA ASN A 11 -17.94 -39.65 20.46
C ASN A 11 -17.35 -38.72 21.51
N GLU A 12 -17.56 -39.08 22.76
CA GLU A 12 -17.02 -38.38 23.94
C GLU A 12 -15.49 -38.24 23.81
N VAL A 13 -15.02 -37.01 23.61
CA VAL A 13 -13.63 -36.63 23.76
C VAL A 13 -13.42 -36.24 25.19
N VAL A 14 -12.66 -37.07 25.91
CA VAL A 14 -12.15 -36.79 27.26
C VAL A 14 -11.31 -35.51 27.17
N LEU A 15 -11.85 -34.41 27.68
CA LEU A 15 -11.17 -33.14 27.85
C LEU A 15 -10.12 -33.28 28.95
N ALA A 16 -8.86 -33.43 28.58
CA ALA A 16 -7.76 -33.07 29.45
C ALA A 16 -7.75 -31.54 29.60
N THR A 17 -8.46 -31.06 30.62
CA THR A 17 -8.40 -29.65 31.03
C THR A 17 -7.10 -29.43 31.81
N GLU A 18 -6.00 -29.16 31.13
CA GLU A 18 -5.02 -28.25 31.72
C GLU A 18 -5.63 -26.85 31.66
N ARG A 19 -6.13 -26.42 32.81
CA ARG A 19 -6.43 -25.00 33.05
C ARG A 19 -5.10 -24.25 32.95
N VAL A 20 -4.86 -23.63 31.79
CA VAL A 20 -4.01 -22.46 31.75
C VAL A 20 -4.83 -21.38 32.44
N ASP A 21 -4.55 -21.11 33.71
CA ASP A 21 -5.04 -19.93 34.40
C ASP A 21 -4.51 -18.70 33.66
N ILE A 22 -5.31 -18.20 32.71
CA ILE A 22 -5.06 -16.93 32.05
C ILE A 22 -5.39 -15.87 33.12
N GLU A 23 -4.36 -15.41 33.84
CA GLU A 23 -4.51 -14.25 34.71
C GLU A 23 -5.10 -13.08 33.90
N PRO A 24 -6.04 -12.33 34.49
CA PRO A 24 -6.67 -11.17 33.83
C PRO A 24 -5.70 -10.12 33.32
N ASP A 25 -4.46 -10.12 33.79
CA ASP A 25 -3.35 -9.24 33.35
C ASP A 25 -2.82 -9.56 31.93
N SER A 26 -3.18 -10.69 31.33
CA SER A 26 -2.67 -11.06 29.99
C SER A 26 -3.30 -10.27 28.83
N LEU A 27 -4.42 -9.59 29.08
CA LEU A 27 -5.16 -8.85 28.04
C LEU A 27 -4.57 -7.47 27.74
N TYR A 28 -3.67 -6.93 28.59
CA TYR A 28 -2.93 -5.68 28.37
C TYR A 28 -1.42 -5.87 28.38
N LYS A 29 -0.94 -7.09 28.45
CA LYS A 29 0.40 -7.31 27.95
C LYS A 29 0.36 -6.98 26.46
N THR A 30 0.68 -5.73 26.12
CA THR A 30 1.60 -5.53 25.00
C THR A 30 2.62 -6.60 25.22
N GLU A 31 2.43 -7.71 24.54
CA GLU A 31 3.18 -8.90 24.85
C GLU A 31 4.64 -8.53 24.96
N THR A 32 5.16 -8.61 26.14
CA THR A 32 6.53 -9.03 26.27
C THR A 32 6.60 -10.27 25.42
N ILE A 33 7.16 -10.13 24.22
CA ILE A 33 7.37 -11.14 23.18
C ILE A 33 8.18 -12.35 23.73
N GLU A 34 8.26 -12.54 25.02
CA GLU A 34 8.97 -13.62 25.71
C GLU A 34 8.10 -14.86 25.98
N GLY A 35 6.79 -14.82 25.73
CA GLY A 35 5.89 -15.91 26.11
C GLY A 35 5.15 -16.63 24.99
N VAL A 36 5.16 -16.14 23.76
CA VAL A 36 4.53 -16.82 22.62
C VAL A 36 5.64 -17.23 21.65
N SER A 37 5.69 -18.49 21.26
CA SER A 37 6.66 -19.05 20.30
C SER A 37 6.51 -18.49 18.87
N VAL A 38 6.32 -17.17 18.74
CA VAL A 38 6.38 -16.41 17.50
C VAL A 38 7.82 -16.29 16.99
N ALA A 39 8.79 -16.74 17.78
CA ALA A 39 10.22 -16.74 17.44
C ALA A 39 10.58 -17.52 16.18
N VAL A 40 9.71 -18.41 15.72
CA VAL A 40 9.96 -19.24 14.54
C VAL A 40 9.88 -18.44 13.23
N ARG A 41 9.21 -17.30 13.20
CA ARG A 41 8.81 -16.61 11.94
C ARG A 41 9.42 -15.25 11.69
N MET A 42 10.52 -14.93 12.33
CA MET A 42 11.30 -13.73 12.01
C MET A 42 12.65 -14.16 11.41
N PRO A 43 12.70 -14.65 10.16
CA PRO A 43 13.93 -15.18 9.60
C PRO A 43 15.03 -14.13 9.53
N LYS A 44 14.66 -12.85 9.34
CA LYS A 44 15.56 -11.71 9.17
C LYS A 44 15.79 -10.88 10.42
N GLN A 45 15.38 -11.34 11.60
CA GLN A 45 15.57 -10.62 12.85
C GLN A 45 16.42 -11.42 13.84
N HIS A 46 17.52 -10.82 14.31
CA HIS A 46 18.37 -11.42 15.34
C HIS A 46 17.78 -11.34 16.75
N PHE A 47 17.06 -10.24 17.02
CA PHE A 47 16.54 -9.91 18.34
C PHE A 47 15.08 -9.50 18.22
N GLY A 48 14.31 -9.63 19.29
CA GLY A 48 12.99 -9.02 19.36
C GLY A 48 13.07 -7.51 19.07
N LEU A 49 12.03 -6.94 18.50
CA LEU A 49 11.97 -5.54 18.06
C LEU A 49 12.42 -4.52 19.12
N LYS A 50 12.25 -4.87 20.41
CA LYS A 50 12.67 -4.02 21.54
C LYS A 50 14.18 -3.74 21.56
N ARG A 51 14.98 -4.68 21.08
CA ARG A 51 16.47 -4.59 21.09
C ARG A 51 17.06 -4.27 19.72
N GLN A 52 16.23 -4.07 18.71
CA GLN A 52 16.70 -3.69 17.37
C GLN A 52 16.95 -2.20 17.29
N PRO A 53 18.06 -1.75 16.65
CA PRO A 53 18.39 -0.35 16.43
C PRO A 53 17.55 0.24 15.27
N ILE A 54 16.25 0.32 15.50
CA ILE A 54 15.29 0.75 14.49
C ILE A 54 14.03 1.28 15.17
N SER A 55 13.47 2.33 14.63
CA SER A 55 12.15 2.79 15.01
C SER A 55 11.08 1.84 14.45
N ALA A 56 10.17 1.41 15.31
CA ALA A 56 9.10 0.48 14.92
C ALA A 56 7.80 0.82 15.64
N SER A 57 6.67 0.58 14.96
CA SER A 57 5.34 0.52 15.58
C SER A 57 4.80 -0.88 15.47
N VAL A 58 4.12 -1.33 16.52
CA VAL A 58 3.44 -2.62 16.57
C VAL A 58 1.98 -2.39 16.94
N VAL A 59 1.06 -2.85 16.10
CA VAL A 59 -0.38 -2.82 16.37
C VAL A 59 -0.85 -4.26 16.49
N GLY A 60 -1.24 -4.66 17.70
CA GLY A 60 -1.72 -6.00 18.01
C GLY A 60 -3.22 -6.17 17.73
N GLU A 61 -3.68 -7.42 17.78
CA GLU A 61 -5.08 -7.83 17.50
C GLU A 61 -6.09 -6.98 18.27
N ALA A 62 -5.90 -6.80 19.60
CA ALA A 62 -6.83 -6.03 20.43
C ALA A 62 -6.98 -4.57 19.97
N THR A 63 -5.92 -3.96 19.45
CA THR A 63 -5.98 -2.59 18.90
C THR A 63 -6.64 -2.59 17.52
N LEU A 64 -6.34 -3.59 16.66
CA LEU A 64 -6.99 -3.76 15.36
C LEU A 64 -8.51 -3.89 15.52
N GLU A 65 -8.97 -4.73 16.45
CA GLU A 65 -10.40 -4.92 16.76
C GLU A 65 -11.04 -3.65 17.35
N ARG A 66 -10.38 -3.02 18.33
CA ARG A 66 -10.88 -1.82 19.03
C ARG A 66 -11.01 -0.61 18.11
N GLU A 67 -10.01 -0.39 17.28
CA GLU A 67 -9.97 0.72 16.32
C GLU A 67 -10.66 0.37 14.99
N GLN A 68 -11.33 -0.79 14.88
CA GLN A 68 -12.02 -1.22 13.66
C GLN A 68 -11.12 -1.12 12.41
N ILE A 69 -9.88 -1.61 12.50
CA ILE A 69 -8.92 -1.58 11.41
C ILE A 69 -9.18 -2.78 10.51
N HIS A 70 -9.64 -2.53 9.30
CA HIS A 70 -9.98 -3.57 8.32
C HIS A 70 -8.97 -3.66 7.18
N SER A 71 -8.20 -2.60 6.95
CA SER A 71 -7.21 -2.51 5.88
C SER A 71 -5.94 -1.77 6.32
N VAL A 72 -4.89 -1.82 5.48
CA VAL A 72 -3.61 -1.15 5.77
C VAL A 72 -3.75 0.36 5.85
N LYS A 73 -4.62 0.97 5.05
CA LYS A 73 -4.84 2.42 5.06
C LYS A 73 -5.45 2.94 6.36
N ASP A 74 -6.21 2.09 7.09
CA ASP A 74 -6.76 2.44 8.40
C ASP A 74 -5.67 2.63 9.48
N LEU A 75 -4.44 2.18 9.24
CA LEU A 75 -3.29 2.41 10.12
C LEU A 75 -2.71 3.82 10.01
N SER A 76 -3.14 4.60 9.01
CA SER A 76 -2.70 5.99 8.84
C SER A 76 -3.04 6.81 10.08
N ALA A 77 -2.12 7.69 10.48
CA ALA A 77 -2.17 8.54 11.67
C ALA A 77 -2.13 7.79 13.03
N ILE A 78 -2.43 6.50 13.12
CA ILE A 78 -2.22 5.70 14.33
C ILE A 78 -0.73 5.40 14.50
N MET A 79 -0.05 5.08 13.42
CA MET A 79 1.39 4.91 13.38
C MET A 79 2.05 6.25 13.04
N PRO A 80 2.98 6.79 13.88
CA PRO A 80 3.61 8.08 13.62
C PRO A 80 4.41 8.05 12.31
N ASN A 81 4.34 9.17 11.56
CA ASN A 81 5.00 9.35 10.26
C ASN A 81 4.68 8.29 9.21
N PHE A 82 3.52 7.64 9.32
CA PHE A 82 2.95 6.74 8.31
C PHE A 82 1.64 7.33 7.80
N TYR A 83 1.48 7.37 6.48
CA TYR A 83 0.26 7.85 5.85
C TYR A 83 0.04 7.16 4.50
N GLN A 84 -1.12 6.57 4.34
CA GLN A 84 -1.61 6.05 3.06
C GLN A 84 -2.84 6.85 2.65
N PRO A 85 -2.72 7.78 1.68
CA PRO A 85 -3.87 8.51 1.17
C PRO A 85 -4.87 7.56 0.53
N ASP A 86 -6.16 7.83 0.71
CA ASP A 86 -7.23 7.09 0.05
C ASP A 86 -7.42 7.61 -1.37
N TYR A 87 -7.01 6.83 -2.35
CA TYR A 87 -7.15 7.14 -3.78
C TYR A 87 -8.58 6.95 -4.29
N GLY A 88 -9.48 6.42 -3.48
CA GLY A 88 -10.87 6.13 -3.83
C GLY A 88 -11.13 4.65 -4.12
N SER A 89 -10.11 3.81 -4.14
CA SER A 89 -10.24 2.36 -4.33
C SER A 89 -9.19 1.59 -3.54
N LYS A 90 -9.28 0.25 -3.53
CA LYS A 90 -8.24 -0.62 -2.95
C LYS A 90 -6.96 -0.72 -3.80
N MET A 91 -6.92 -0.08 -4.96
CA MET A 91 -5.68 0.14 -5.68
C MET A 91 -4.76 1.02 -4.83
N THR A 92 -3.65 0.47 -4.37
CA THR A 92 -2.69 1.23 -3.57
C THR A 92 -1.89 2.18 -4.45
N SER A 93 -2.29 3.46 -4.49
CA SER A 93 -1.58 4.45 -5.27
C SER A 93 -0.26 4.85 -4.62
N SER A 94 -0.27 5.09 -3.31
CA SER A 94 0.87 5.65 -2.57
C SER A 94 0.86 5.25 -1.11
N ILE A 95 2.05 5.03 -0.56
CA ILE A 95 2.29 4.94 0.89
C ILE A 95 3.44 5.88 1.21
N TYR A 96 3.27 6.71 2.23
CA TYR A 96 4.27 7.67 2.69
C TYR A 96 4.77 7.30 4.08
N VAL A 97 6.10 7.24 4.23
CA VAL A 97 6.79 7.05 5.50
C VAL A 97 7.87 8.11 5.63
N ARG A 98 7.82 8.87 6.74
CA ARG A 98 8.79 9.96 6.99
C ARG A 98 8.92 10.96 5.84
N GLY A 99 7.82 11.22 5.15
CA GLY A 99 7.77 12.17 4.03
C GLY A 99 8.12 11.59 2.67
N PHE A 100 8.68 10.38 2.59
CA PHE A 100 8.95 9.71 1.32
C PHE A 100 7.80 8.81 0.91
N GLY A 101 7.46 8.86 -0.36
CA GLY A 101 6.40 8.06 -0.97
C GLY A 101 6.56 8.02 -2.49
N ALA A 102 5.72 7.23 -3.15
CA ALA A 102 5.69 7.14 -4.60
C ALA A 102 4.24 7.08 -5.07
N ARG A 103 3.85 7.99 -5.94
CA ARG A 103 2.51 8.00 -6.56
C ARG A 103 2.39 6.99 -7.69
N ILE A 104 3.47 6.81 -8.45
CA ILE A 104 3.51 5.99 -9.66
C ILE A 104 4.52 4.87 -9.44
N ASP A 105 4.27 3.71 -10.04
CA ASP A 105 5.13 2.53 -10.09
C ASP A 105 5.60 1.97 -8.75
N GLN A 106 6.91 2.02 -8.48
CA GLN A 106 7.53 1.28 -7.39
C GLN A 106 7.23 1.88 -6.02
N PRO A 107 6.84 1.08 -5.01
CA PRO A 107 6.63 1.58 -3.66
C PRO A 107 7.95 1.93 -2.96
N VAL A 108 7.87 2.74 -1.90
CA VAL A 108 9.01 3.03 -1.01
C VAL A 108 9.04 2.13 0.22
N ILE A 109 7.99 1.35 0.44
CA ILE A 109 7.82 0.44 1.57
C ILE A 109 7.64 -0.99 1.05
N GLY A 110 8.34 -1.95 1.65
CA GLY A 110 8.09 -3.36 1.43
C GLY A 110 6.96 -3.88 2.32
N MET A 111 6.30 -4.95 1.90
CA MET A 111 5.27 -5.63 2.69
C MET A 111 5.49 -7.13 2.69
N THR A 112 5.30 -7.75 3.87
CA THR A 112 5.24 -9.22 3.99
C THR A 112 4.01 -9.62 4.80
N VAL A 113 3.40 -10.75 4.43
CA VAL A 113 2.35 -11.41 5.22
C VAL A 113 2.86 -12.79 5.59
N ASP A 114 3.02 -13.09 6.88
CA ASP A 114 3.61 -14.34 7.39
C ASP A 114 5.00 -14.68 6.78
N GLY A 115 5.78 -13.63 6.42
CA GLY A 115 7.09 -13.78 5.79
C GLY A 115 7.06 -13.87 4.26
N VAL A 116 5.88 -13.92 3.64
CA VAL A 116 5.67 -13.88 2.18
C VAL A 116 5.75 -12.45 1.68
N PRO A 117 6.75 -12.05 0.86
CA PRO A 117 6.85 -10.70 0.35
C PRO A 117 5.79 -10.45 -0.73
N TYR A 118 5.10 -9.32 -0.65
CA TYR A 118 4.20 -8.83 -1.69
C TYR A 118 4.98 -7.92 -2.63
N LEU A 119 5.13 -8.31 -3.90
CA LEU A 119 5.99 -7.59 -4.85
C LEU A 119 5.27 -6.46 -5.60
N ASN A 120 3.94 -6.49 -5.66
CA ASN A 120 3.14 -5.44 -6.29
C ASN A 120 2.37 -4.65 -5.22
N LYS A 121 2.53 -3.32 -5.25
CA LYS A 121 1.83 -2.42 -4.30
C LYS A 121 0.31 -2.47 -4.42
N ASN A 122 -0.24 -2.79 -5.62
CA ASN A 122 -1.68 -2.90 -5.80
C ASN A 122 -2.30 -4.01 -4.93
N ASN A 123 -1.48 -4.93 -4.43
CA ASN A 123 -1.90 -5.98 -3.50
C ASN A 123 -1.71 -5.61 -2.00
N TYR A 124 -1.27 -4.38 -1.68
CA TYR A 124 -0.97 -3.98 -0.30
C TYR A 124 -2.21 -3.65 0.53
N ASP A 125 -3.29 -3.16 -0.08
CA ASP A 125 -4.55 -2.94 0.60
C ASP A 125 -5.44 -4.19 0.48
N PHE A 126 -5.30 -5.11 1.41
CA PHE A 126 -6.05 -6.36 1.51
C PHE A 126 -6.92 -6.40 2.78
N ASP A 127 -7.96 -7.23 2.76
CA ASP A 127 -8.84 -7.42 3.91
C ASP A 127 -8.14 -8.25 4.99
N MET A 128 -8.06 -7.68 6.20
CA MET A 128 -7.35 -8.28 7.32
C MET A 128 -8.18 -9.43 7.94
N LEU A 129 -7.88 -10.67 7.53
CA LEU A 129 -8.44 -11.89 8.11
C LEU A 129 -7.44 -12.48 9.10
N ASP A 130 -7.86 -12.63 10.38
CA ASP A 130 -7.07 -13.25 11.46
C ASP A 130 -5.67 -12.68 11.68
N VAL A 131 -5.54 -11.38 11.52
CA VAL A 131 -4.28 -10.70 11.78
C VAL A 131 -4.03 -10.62 13.28
N ALA A 132 -2.94 -11.22 13.74
CA ALA A 132 -2.48 -11.16 15.12
C ALA A 132 -1.79 -9.83 15.43
N ARG A 133 -0.99 -9.32 14.48
CA ARG A 133 -0.32 -8.03 14.61
C ARG A 133 0.20 -7.52 13.28
N VAL A 134 0.37 -6.20 13.22
CA VAL A 134 1.06 -5.48 12.14
C VAL A 134 2.26 -4.76 12.74
N GLU A 135 3.43 -4.91 12.11
CA GLU A 135 4.67 -4.22 12.47
C GLU A 135 5.06 -3.29 11.33
N LEU A 136 5.35 -2.04 11.64
CA LEU A 136 5.95 -1.09 10.71
C LEU A 136 7.36 -0.75 11.19
N LEU A 137 8.37 -1.14 10.43
CA LEU A 137 9.76 -0.78 10.61
C LEU A 137 10.04 0.47 9.78
N ARG A 138 10.34 1.61 10.40
CA ARG A 138 10.55 2.88 9.71
C ARG A 138 12.01 3.13 9.39
N GLY A 139 12.26 3.86 8.30
CA GLY A 139 13.58 4.05 7.72
C GLY A 139 14.03 2.86 6.86
N PRO A 140 15.10 3.00 6.09
CA PRO A 140 15.52 1.99 5.12
C PRO A 140 15.76 0.62 5.72
N GLN A 141 15.11 -0.39 5.16
CA GLN A 141 15.29 -1.79 5.51
C GLN A 141 15.98 -2.59 4.38
N SER A 142 16.56 -1.89 3.42
CA SER A 142 17.05 -2.50 2.18
C SER A 142 18.20 -3.49 2.40
N THR A 143 18.98 -3.38 3.47
CA THR A 143 20.04 -4.36 3.79
C THR A 143 19.50 -5.78 4.00
N LEU A 144 18.32 -5.95 4.60
CA LEU A 144 17.73 -7.26 4.84
C LEU A 144 16.58 -7.61 3.89
N TYR A 145 15.77 -6.61 3.50
CA TYR A 145 14.56 -6.82 2.70
C TYR A 145 14.74 -6.45 1.22
N GLY A 146 15.79 -5.68 0.88
CA GLY A 146 16.16 -5.38 -0.51
C GLY A 146 15.33 -4.25 -1.13
N ARG A 147 14.91 -4.48 -2.37
CA ARG A 147 14.22 -3.51 -3.21
C ARG A 147 12.99 -2.88 -2.54
N ASN A 148 12.74 -1.62 -2.88
CA ASN A 148 11.51 -0.91 -2.50
C ASN A 148 11.25 -0.83 -0.99
N THR A 149 12.31 -0.82 -0.16
CA THR A 149 12.23 -0.70 1.29
C THR A 149 12.98 0.53 1.81
N MET A 150 13.08 1.55 0.98
CA MET A 150 13.76 2.81 1.27
C MET A 150 13.07 3.62 2.39
N GLY A 151 11.74 3.58 2.47
CA GLY A 151 10.95 4.23 3.51
C GLY A 151 10.72 3.33 4.74
N GLY A 152 10.69 2.01 4.54
CA GLY A 152 10.41 1.07 5.62
C GLY A 152 10.00 -0.32 5.16
N GLN A 153 9.57 -1.12 6.14
CA GLN A 153 9.05 -2.47 5.92
C GLN A 153 7.82 -2.68 6.80
N MET A 154 6.73 -3.15 6.23
CA MET A 154 5.54 -3.59 6.96
C MET A 154 5.50 -5.11 7.00
N ASN A 155 5.36 -5.67 8.19
CA ASN A 155 5.21 -7.10 8.40
C ASN A 155 3.85 -7.37 9.04
N VAL A 156 3.04 -8.19 8.41
CA VAL A 156 1.74 -8.62 8.90
C VAL A 156 1.86 -10.09 9.32
N TYR A 157 1.39 -10.40 10.51
CA TYR A 157 1.40 -11.76 11.06
C TYR A 157 0.00 -12.20 11.38
N THR A 158 -0.36 -13.41 10.95
CA THR A 158 -1.66 -14.01 11.24
C THR A 158 -1.56 -14.99 12.41
N LEU A 159 -2.70 -15.34 13.00
CA LEU A 159 -2.75 -16.33 14.07
C LEU A 159 -2.29 -17.70 13.58
N SER A 160 -1.47 -18.36 14.40
CA SER A 160 -0.95 -19.70 14.08
C SER A 160 -1.88 -20.78 14.60
N PRO A 161 -2.23 -21.80 13.80
CA PRO A 161 -3.00 -22.95 14.27
C PRO A 161 -2.23 -23.83 15.28
N MET A 162 -0.92 -23.60 15.46
CA MET A 162 -0.14 -24.25 16.51
C MET A 162 -0.35 -23.61 17.89
N ASN A 163 -0.79 -22.36 17.93
CA ASN A 163 -0.96 -21.59 19.17
C ASN A 163 -2.44 -21.32 19.50
N TYR A 164 -3.34 -21.56 18.56
CA TYR A 164 -4.76 -21.36 18.72
C TYR A 164 -5.53 -22.56 18.18
N SER A 165 -6.63 -22.93 18.87
CA SER A 165 -7.57 -23.97 18.42
C SER A 165 -9.00 -23.48 18.63
N GLY A 166 -9.95 -24.00 17.84
CA GLY A 166 -11.35 -23.63 17.94
C GLY A 166 -11.83 -22.75 16.79
N MET A 167 -12.89 -21.99 17.01
CA MET A 167 -13.53 -21.18 15.99
C MET A 167 -13.67 -19.74 16.45
N ARG A 168 -13.41 -18.80 15.56
CA ARG A 168 -13.63 -17.38 15.78
C ARG A 168 -14.31 -16.74 14.60
N GLY A 169 -15.12 -15.74 14.84
CA GLY A 169 -15.77 -15.00 13.78
C GLY A 169 -16.34 -13.69 14.25
N SER A 170 -16.74 -12.85 13.30
CA SER A 170 -17.43 -11.60 13.54
C SER A 170 -18.39 -11.28 12.42
N VAL A 171 -19.47 -10.57 12.79
CA VAL A 171 -20.39 -9.94 11.83
C VAL A 171 -20.56 -8.49 12.27
N GLU A 172 -20.39 -7.58 11.35
CA GLU A 172 -20.50 -6.15 11.55
C GLU A 172 -21.57 -5.57 10.61
N TYR A 173 -22.33 -4.62 11.13
CA TYR A 173 -23.25 -3.81 10.35
C TYR A 173 -23.12 -2.34 10.74
N GLY A 174 -23.07 -1.45 9.74
CA GLY A 174 -22.85 -0.02 9.96
C GLY A 174 -23.40 0.89 8.87
N SER A 175 -23.12 2.18 9.02
CA SER A 175 -23.48 3.24 8.08
C SER A 175 -23.08 2.87 6.66
N GLY A 176 -23.82 3.38 5.64
CA GLY A 176 -23.61 3.03 4.23
C GLY A 176 -24.02 1.60 3.89
N ASN A 177 -24.92 0.98 4.69
CA ASN A 177 -25.26 -0.44 4.58
C ASN A 177 -24.04 -1.36 4.54
N THR A 178 -23.02 -0.97 5.32
CA THR A 178 -21.76 -1.73 5.39
C THR A 178 -22.00 -3.03 6.17
N ILE A 179 -21.64 -4.16 5.56
CA ILE A 179 -21.67 -5.49 6.16
C ILE A 179 -20.28 -6.10 6.03
N ASN A 180 -19.68 -6.49 7.17
CA ASN A 180 -18.44 -7.24 7.19
C ASN A 180 -18.67 -8.55 7.95
N GLY A 181 -18.27 -9.66 7.36
CA GLY A 181 -18.35 -10.99 7.95
C GLY A 181 -17.01 -11.72 7.86
N LYS A 182 -16.58 -12.31 8.97
CA LYS A 182 -15.34 -13.11 9.04
C LYS A 182 -15.59 -14.37 9.85
N LEU A 183 -15.01 -15.50 9.40
CA LEU A 183 -15.08 -16.77 10.11
C LEU A 183 -13.82 -17.57 9.87
N THR A 184 -13.19 -18.06 10.93
CA THR A 184 -12.03 -18.96 10.83
C THR A 184 -12.13 -20.08 11.85
N TYR A 185 -11.79 -21.28 11.39
CA TYR A 185 -11.65 -22.48 12.19
C TYR A 185 -10.17 -22.88 12.29
N TYR A 186 -9.76 -23.26 13.48
CA TYR A 186 -8.41 -23.73 13.81
C TYR A 186 -8.48 -25.13 14.39
N GLY A 187 -7.78 -26.06 13.78
CA GLY A 187 -7.68 -27.43 14.23
C GLY A 187 -6.25 -27.87 14.45
N ARG A 188 -6.08 -28.86 15.32
CA ARG A 188 -4.79 -29.48 15.62
C ARG A 188 -4.94 -30.99 15.69
N SER A 189 -3.93 -31.71 15.19
CA SER A 189 -3.86 -33.19 15.34
C SER A 189 -3.73 -33.59 16.81
N GLY A 190 -4.20 -34.78 17.17
CA GLY A 190 -4.14 -35.29 18.54
C GLY A 190 -2.73 -35.43 19.13
N ASN A 191 -1.70 -35.57 18.27
CA ASN A 191 -0.29 -35.57 18.70
C ASN A 191 0.34 -34.17 18.74
N GLY A 192 -0.44 -33.10 18.44
CA GLY A 192 0.02 -31.71 18.47
C GLY A 192 0.98 -31.30 17.35
N LYS A 193 1.38 -32.22 16.45
CA LYS A 193 2.41 -31.98 15.44
C LYS A 193 1.90 -31.32 14.16
N PHE A 194 0.60 -31.36 13.90
CA PHE A 194 0.00 -30.75 12.73
C PHE A 194 -1.12 -29.80 13.14
N GLY A 195 -1.03 -28.56 12.71
CA GLY A 195 -2.06 -27.54 12.89
C GLY A 195 -2.56 -27.02 11.55
N TYR A 196 -3.83 -26.72 11.46
CA TYR A 196 -4.42 -26.12 10.28
C TYR A 196 -5.44 -25.04 10.65
N SER A 197 -5.55 -24.02 9.83
CA SER A 197 -6.64 -23.06 9.89
C SER A 197 -7.23 -22.83 8.52
N VAL A 198 -8.55 -22.67 8.48
CA VAL A 198 -9.29 -22.29 7.28
C VAL A 198 -10.25 -21.18 7.64
N GLY A 199 -10.17 -20.08 6.92
CA GLY A 199 -11.01 -18.91 7.18
C GLY A 199 -11.46 -18.24 5.89
N GLY A 200 -12.55 -17.47 6.03
CA GLY A 200 -13.09 -16.67 4.94
C GLY A 200 -13.71 -15.38 5.43
N TYR A 201 -13.87 -14.43 4.51
CA TYR A 201 -14.51 -13.16 4.77
C TYR A 201 -15.40 -12.74 3.59
N TYR A 202 -16.38 -11.90 3.91
CA TYR A 202 -17.20 -11.18 2.95
C TYR A 202 -17.46 -9.77 3.48
N ASN A 203 -17.20 -8.76 2.66
CA ASN A 203 -17.43 -7.35 2.96
C ASN A 203 -18.23 -6.72 1.84
N ARG A 204 -19.16 -5.83 2.20
CA ARG A 204 -19.96 -5.05 1.26
C ARG A 204 -20.29 -3.70 1.86
N THR A 205 -20.30 -2.66 1.03
CA THR A 205 -20.81 -1.32 1.36
C THR A 205 -21.56 -0.74 0.17
N ASN A 206 -22.60 0.04 0.43
CA ASN A 206 -23.25 0.82 -0.64
C ASN A 206 -22.49 2.14 -0.91
N GLY A 207 -21.58 2.55 -0.01
CA GLY A 207 -20.84 3.80 -0.13
C GLY A 207 -21.51 4.96 0.61
N PHE A 208 -20.93 6.16 0.41
CA PHE A 208 -21.31 7.39 1.12
C PHE A 208 -21.46 8.58 0.18
N PHE A 209 -21.11 8.44 -1.09
CA PHE A 209 -21.07 9.53 -2.07
C PHE A 209 -21.87 9.16 -3.32
N ASP A 210 -22.68 10.12 -3.79
CA ASP A 210 -23.52 9.97 -4.95
C ASP A 210 -22.98 10.79 -6.13
N ASN A 211 -23.12 10.25 -7.34
CA ASN A 211 -22.84 10.96 -8.59
C ASN A 211 -24.07 11.80 -8.99
N ALA A 212 -23.91 13.11 -9.08
CA ALA A 212 -25.00 14.01 -9.47
C ALA A 212 -25.46 13.80 -10.94
N TYR A 213 -24.65 13.14 -11.77
CA TYR A 213 -24.98 12.87 -13.16
C TYR A 213 -26.14 11.88 -13.32
N ASP A 214 -26.10 10.78 -12.55
CA ASP A 214 -27.06 9.68 -12.69
C ASP A 214 -27.68 9.20 -11.36
N GLY A 215 -27.28 9.80 -10.23
CA GLY A 215 -27.74 9.44 -8.89
C GLY A 215 -27.18 8.12 -8.35
N SER A 216 -26.20 7.52 -9.01
CA SER A 216 -25.57 6.28 -8.53
C SER A 216 -24.60 6.52 -7.38
N ASN A 217 -24.47 5.56 -6.45
CA ASN A 217 -23.39 5.59 -5.47
C ASN A 217 -22.05 5.31 -6.15
N VAL A 218 -21.06 6.16 -5.93
CA VAL A 218 -19.74 6.03 -6.58
C VAL A 218 -18.77 5.15 -5.80
N ASP A 219 -18.78 5.18 -4.47
CA ASP A 219 -17.84 4.47 -3.59
C ASP A 219 -18.41 3.17 -3.00
N TRP A 220 -19.34 2.53 -3.72
CA TRP A 220 -19.80 1.18 -3.39
C TRP A 220 -18.66 0.17 -3.51
N GLY A 221 -18.71 -0.91 -2.76
CA GLY A 221 -17.70 -1.95 -2.84
C GLY A 221 -18.13 -3.27 -2.27
N GLN A 222 -17.54 -4.34 -2.79
CA GLN A 222 -17.65 -5.69 -2.25
C GLN A 222 -16.29 -6.39 -2.32
N SER A 223 -16.00 -7.18 -1.30
CA SER A 223 -14.82 -8.06 -1.32
C SER A 223 -15.11 -9.38 -0.62
N SER A 224 -14.46 -10.42 -1.07
CA SER A 224 -14.54 -11.75 -0.47
C SER A 224 -13.22 -12.47 -0.63
N GLY A 225 -12.95 -13.42 0.25
CA GLY A 225 -11.75 -14.20 0.15
C GLY A 225 -11.60 -15.21 1.27
N GLY A 226 -10.45 -15.86 1.27
CA GLY A 226 -10.14 -16.86 2.29
C GLY A 226 -8.67 -17.11 2.44
N ARG A 227 -8.34 -17.78 3.53
CA ARG A 227 -6.98 -18.23 3.86
C ARG A 227 -7.00 -19.65 4.37
N LEU A 228 -6.01 -20.42 3.91
CA LEU A 228 -5.65 -21.73 4.42
C LEU A 228 -4.23 -21.66 4.97
N ARG A 229 -4.00 -22.13 6.19
CA ARG A 229 -2.67 -22.24 6.76
C ARG A 229 -2.46 -23.62 7.35
N LEU A 230 -1.36 -24.23 6.99
CA LEU A 230 -0.97 -25.58 7.38
C LEU A 230 0.40 -25.50 8.05
N VAL A 231 0.51 -25.96 9.29
CA VAL A 231 1.78 -25.98 10.02
C VAL A 231 2.07 -27.39 10.46
N TRP A 232 3.24 -27.90 10.10
CA TRP A 232 3.64 -29.26 10.39
C TRP A 232 5.00 -29.29 11.09
N ASP A 233 5.01 -29.69 12.36
CA ASP A 233 6.21 -30.06 13.09
C ASP A 233 6.64 -31.48 12.67
N LEU A 234 7.68 -31.56 11.86
CA LEU A 234 8.25 -32.83 11.35
C LEU A 234 9.10 -33.58 12.41
N GLY A 235 9.31 -32.96 13.58
CA GLY A 235 10.26 -33.44 14.57
C GLY A 235 11.71 -33.09 14.23
N SER A 236 12.63 -33.39 15.12
CA SER A 236 14.05 -33.04 14.95
C SER A 236 14.29 -31.57 14.62
N GLN A 237 13.45 -30.69 15.19
CA GLN A 237 13.53 -29.21 15.01
C GLN A 237 13.19 -28.69 13.59
N TRP A 238 12.58 -29.53 12.76
CA TRP A 238 12.07 -29.12 11.44
C TRP A 238 10.58 -28.76 11.49
N GLU A 239 10.23 -27.67 10.85
CA GLU A 239 8.84 -27.21 10.68
C GLU A 239 8.59 -26.78 9.24
N ILE A 240 7.44 -27.15 8.71
CA ILE A 240 6.87 -26.62 7.47
C ILE A 240 5.67 -25.75 7.84
N ASP A 241 5.59 -24.56 7.25
CA ASP A 241 4.47 -23.64 7.36
C ASP A 241 4.06 -23.17 5.98
N ASN A 242 2.89 -23.57 5.54
CA ASN A 242 2.31 -23.13 4.28
C ASN A 242 1.11 -22.21 4.57
N SER A 243 1.06 -21.06 3.90
CA SER A 243 -0.04 -20.10 3.99
C SER A 243 -0.48 -19.69 2.60
N ALA A 244 -1.68 -20.13 2.21
CA ALA A 244 -2.33 -19.79 0.96
C ALA A 244 -3.49 -18.83 1.20
N SER A 245 -3.66 -17.81 0.36
CA SER A 245 -4.77 -16.87 0.42
C SER A 245 -5.29 -16.52 -0.97
N ILE A 246 -6.60 -16.29 -1.03
CA ILE A 246 -7.29 -15.79 -2.21
C ILE A 246 -8.16 -14.60 -1.79
N GLY A 247 -8.17 -13.54 -2.60
CA GLY A 247 -9.00 -12.37 -2.38
C GLY A 247 -9.57 -11.86 -3.70
N TYR A 248 -10.84 -11.51 -3.69
CA TYR A 248 -11.53 -10.84 -4.79
C TYR A 248 -12.13 -9.53 -4.29
N THR A 249 -11.95 -8.48 -5.04
CA THR A 249 -12.49 -7.14 -4.79
C THR A 249 -13.13 -6.62 -6.06
N ASP A 250 -14.30 -6.00 -5.92
CA ASP A 250 -15.01 -5.28 -6.98
C ASP A 250 -15.69 -4.08 -6.36
N GLU A 251 -15.32 -2.89 -6.83
CA GLU A 251 -15.75 -1.63 -6.23
C GLU A 251 -15.87 -0.51 -7.27
N GLY A 252 -16.72 0.46 -7.01
CA GLY A 252 -16.81 1.71 -7.74
C GLY A 252 -15.56 2.54 -7.48
N GLY A 253 -15.61 3.42 -6.49
CA GLY A 253 -14.50 4.29 -6.13
C GLY A 253 -14.42 5.55 -6.98
N TYR A 254 -13.34 6.31 -6.77
CA TYR A 254 -13.05 7.55 -7.49
C TYR A 254 -14.11 8.67 -7.28
N ALA A 255 -14.51 8.84 -6.00
CA ALA A 255 -15.44 9.90 -5.59
C ALA A 255 -14.80 11.29 -5.63
N TYR A 256 -14.34 11.70 -6.81
CA TYR A 256 -13.65 12.96 -7.02
C TYR A 256 -14.62 14.09 -7.36
N ALA A 257 -14.56 15.16 -6.59
CA ALA A 257 -15.34 16.37 -6.77
C ALA A 257 -14.45 17.51 -7.27
N MET A 258 -14.94 18.29 -8.24
CA MET A 258 -14.22 19.42 -8.82
C MET A 258 -14.05 20.52 -7.77
N TYR A 259 -12.84 21.05 -7.66
CA TYR A 259 -12.49 22.16 -6.78
C TYR A 259 -12.21 23.43 -7.61
N ASP A 260 -12.93 24.48 -7.31
CA ASP A 260 -12.70 25.81 -7.88
C ASP A 260 -11.73 26.61 -6.98
N GLU A 261 -10.53 26.83 -7.47
CA GLU A 261 -9.51 27.61 -6.74
C GLU A 261 -9.91 29.07 -6.51
N ALA A 262 -10.75 29.64 -7.36
CA ALA A 262 -11.14 31.06 -7.25
C ALA A 262 -12.15 31.29 -6.12
N SER A 263 -13.12 30.41 -5.97
CA SER A 263 -14.14 30.48 -4.92
C SER A 263 -13.81 29.68 -3.69
N GLY A 264 -12.88 28.72 -3.78
CA GLY A 264 -12.59 27.74 -2.74
C GLY A 264 -13.70 26.69 -2.55
N ALA A 265 -14.66 26.62 -3.48
CA ALA A 265 -15.79 25.71 -3.39
C ALA A 265 -15.48 24.35 -4.03
N VAL A 266 -16.04 23.28 -3.45
CA VAL A 266 -16.05 21.94 -4.02
C VAL A 266 -17.44 21.69 -4.60
N ALA A 267 -17.50 21.33 -5.89
CA ALA A 267 -18.74 20.98 -6.57
C ALA A 267 -19.20 19.56 -6.17
N PRO A 268 -20.45 19.18 -6.42
CA PRO A 268 -20.86 17.79 -6.36
C PRO A 268 -20.03 16.90 -7.31
N ILE A 269 -19.86 15.63 -6.98
CA ILE A 269 -19.29 14.62 -7.88
C ILE A 269 -20.22 14.51 -9.08
N ASN A 270 -19.69 14.68 -10.31
CA ASN A 270 -20.53 14.76 -11.50
C ASN A 270 -19.73 14.36 -12.75
N TYR A 271 -19.73 13.07 -13.10
CA TYR A 271 -19.06 12.54 -14.28
C TYR A 271 -19.92 11.48 -14.99
N ASN A 272 -19.73 11.34 -16.32
CA ASN A 272 -20.64 10.58 -17.18
C ASN A 272 -20.24 9.13 -17.40
N SER A 273 -18.96 8.78 -17.22
CA SER A 273 -18.49 7.43 -17.54
C SER A 273 -18.26 6.59 -16.27
N PRO A 274 -18.67 5.30 -16.23
CA PRO A 274 -18.49 4.47 -15.06
C PRO A 274 -17.01 4.29 -14.68
N SER A 275 -16.71 4.49 -13.41
CA SER A 275 -15.39 4.25 -12.82
C SER A 275 -15.44 3.08 -11.85
N GLY A 276 -14.34 2.35 -11.70
CA GLY A 276 -14.29 1.24 -10.77
C GLY A 276 -12.95 0.49 -10.79
N TYR A 277 -12.80 -0.41 -9.82
CA TYR A 277 -11.62 -1.24 -9.65
C TYR A 277 -11.98 -2.66 -9.28
N MET A 278 -11.40 -3.62 -10.00
CA MET A 278 -11.53 -5.04 -9.74
C MET A 278 -10.15 -5.65 -9.50
N ARG A 279 -10.03 -6.56 -8.53
CA ARG A 279 -8.80 -7.30 -8.27
C ARG A 279 -9.09 -8.71 -7.80
N LEU A 280 -8.44 -9.69 -8.45
CA LEU A 280 -8.26 -11.04 -7.96
C LEU A 280 -6.80 -11.21 -7.55
N SER A 281 -6.55 -11.66 -6.33
CA SER A 281 -5.20 -11.97 -5.83
C SER A 281 -5.15 -13.38 -5.27
N VAL A 282 -4.10 -14.12 -5.62
CA VAL A 282 -3.78 -15.44 -5.05
C VAL A 282 -2.33 -15.40 -4.60
N ASN A 283 -2.11 -15.70 -3.33
CA ASN A 283 -0.76 -15.74 -2.76
C ASN A 283 -0.57 -17.06 -2.03
N ASP A 284 0.53 -17.72 -2.28
CA ASP A 284 0.97 -18.92 -1.57
C ASP A 284 2.41 -18.76 -1.09
N GLY A 285 2.67 -19.15 0.14
CA GLY A 285 3.99 -19.11 0.75
C GLY A 285 4.27 -20.37 1.52
N LEU A 286 5.38 -21.01 1.19
CA LEU A 286 5.89 -22.20 1.84
C LEU A 286 7.18 -21.84 2.60
N VAL A 287 7.16 -21.98 3.91
CA VAL A 287 8.32 -21.72 4.77
C VAL A 287 8.80 -23.04 5.38
N LEU A 288 10.00 -23.46 5.01
CA LEU A 288 10.71 -24.57 5.65
C LEU A 288 11.70 -24.00 6.66
N SER A 289 11.64 -24.42 7.91
CA SER A 289 12.55 -23.96 8.94
C SER A 289 13.16 -25.13 9.73
N HIS A 290 14.42 -24.94 10.15
CA HIS A 290 15.13 -25.82 11.07
C HIS A 290 15.75 -24.99 12.19
N ALA A 291 15.41 -25.30 13.43
CA ALA A 291 15.87 -24.57 14.61
C ALA A 291 16.84 -25.42 15.45
N GLY A 292 18.07 -25.64 14.95
CA GLY A 292 19.11 -26.33 15.69
C GLY A 292 19.65 -25.51 16.85
N ASP A 293 20.41 -26.13 17.75
CA ASP A 293 20.94 -25.50 18.98
C ASP A 293 21.82 -24.27 18.70
N LYS A 294 22.62 -24.31 17.65
CA LYS A 294 23.58 -23.25 17.32
C LYS A 294 23.12 -22.36 16.20
N TYR A 295 22.38 -22.91 15.22
CA TYR A 295 22.01 -22.25 13.97
C TYR A 295 20.56 -22.50 13.64
N LYS A 296 19.95 -21.51 13.03
CA LYS A 296 18.62 -21.60 12.43
C LYS A 296 18.75 -21.45 10.92
N PHE A 297 18.06 -22.32 10.20
CA PHE A 297 17.87 -22.26 8.75
C PHE A 297 16.41 -21.93 8.45
N THR A 298 16.17 -21.12 7.42
CA THR A 298 14.82 -20.85 6.91
C THR A 298 14.90 -20.71 5.39
N ALA A 299 14.04 -21.40 4.67
CA ALA A 299 13.82 -21.22 3.24
C ALA A 299 12.36 -20.84 3.03
N SER A 300 12.11 -19.77 2.28
CA SER A 300 10.78 -19.23 2.03
C SER A 300 10.55 -19.11 0.53
N THR A 301 9.73 -20.01 -0.01
CA THR A 301 9.32 -20.01 -1.43
C THR A 301 7.94 -19.40 -1.54
N THR A 302 7.72 -18.48 -2.48
CA THR A 302 6.41 -17.85 -2.68
C THR A 302 5.97 -17.90 -4.13
N LEU A 303 4.68 -18.04 -4.33
CA LEU A 303 4.02 -17.92 -5.63
C LEU A 303 2.87 -16.92 -5.50
N GLN A 304 2.82 -15.96 -6.41
CA GLN A 304 1.79 -14.92 -6.41
C GLN A 304 1.19 -14.78 -7.80
N TYR A 305 -0.12 -14.62 -7.83
CA TYR A 305 -0.87 -14.21 -9.01
C TYR A 305 -1.77 -13.03 -8.65
N MET A 306 -1.78 -12.03 -9.50
CA MET A 306 -2.70 -10.90 -9.40
C MET A 306 -3.27 -10.60 -10.78
N HIS A 307 -4.58 -10.38 -10.82
CA HIS A 307 -5.27 -9.82 -11.97
C HIS A 307 -6.08 -8.63 -11.45
N ASP A 308 -5.74 -7.42 -11.88
CA ASP A 308 -6.50 -6.24 -11.54
C ASP A 308 -6.88 -5.42 -12.78
N ARG A 309 -8.00 -4.71 -12.67
CA ARG A 309 -8.49 -3.81 -13.70
C ARG A 309 -9.04 -2.55 -13.06
N MET A 310 -8.47 -1.43 -13.45
CA MET A 310 -8.95 -0.08 -13.15
C MET A 310 -9.64 0.48 -14.39
N ARG A 311 -10.82 1.06 -14.20
CA ARG A 311 -11.51 1.86 -15.20
C ARG A 311 -11.81 3.22 -14.57
N MET A 312 -11.59 4.31 -15.30
CA MET A 312 -11.79 5.64 -14.78
C MET A 312 -12.27 6.58 -15.87
N ASP A 313 -13.33 7.34 -15.57
CA ASP A 313 -13.61 8.60 -16.24
C ASP A 313 -12.47 9.57 -15.91
N ASN A 314 -11.57 9.80 -16.85
CA ASN A 314 -10.34 10.48 -16.53
C ASN A 314 -10.42 12.01 -16.66
N ASP A 315 -11.49 12.54 -17.24
CA ASP A 315 -11.81 13.98 -17.18
C ASP A 315 -12.66 14.34 -15.97
N LEU A 316 -13.35 13.36 -15.34
CA LEU A 316 -14.17 13.50 -14.13
C LEU A 316 -15.26 14.57 -14.28
N THR A 317 -15.83 14.74 -15.49
CA THR A 317 -16.85 15.73 -15.83
C THR A 317 -18.03 15.09 -16.56
N PRO A 318 -19.17 15.81 -16.73
CA PRO A 318 -20.27 15.35 -17.58
C PRO A 318 -19.95 15.31 -19.08
N ALA A 319 -18.79 15.86 -19.50
CA ALA A 319 -18.38 15.89 -20.90
C ALA A 319 -17.80 14.54 -21.34
N SER A 320 -18.01 14.16 -22.59
CA SER A 320 -17.49 12.92 -23.16
C SER A 320 -16.09 13.14 -23.75
N ILE A 321 -15.06 13.28 -22.89
CA ILE A 321 -13.70 13.63 -23.33
C ILE A 321 -12.84 12.38 -23.46
N PHE A 322 -12.53 11.66 -22.36
CA PHE A 322 -11.74 10.45 -22.45
C PHE A 322 -11.84 9.55 -21.19
N THR A 323 -11.70 8.27 -21.43
CA THR A 323 -11.64 7.25 -20.39
C THR A 323 -10.30 6.53 -20.41
N LEU A 324 -9.86 6.09 -19.25
CA LEU A 324 -8.68 5.27 -19.06
C LEU A 324 -9.09 3.91 -18.51
N GLU A 325 -8.60 2.85 -19.14
CA GLU A 325 -8.65 1.51 -18.56
C GLU A 325 -7.22 0.99 -18.39
N GLN A 326 -6.93 0.29 -17.30
CA GLN A 326 -5.68 -0.39 -17.08
C GLN A 326 -5.97 -1.78 -16.52
N GLU A 327 -5.61 -2.81 -17.26
CA GLU A 327 -5.70 -4.20 -16.85
C GLU A 327 -4.29 -4.77 -16.72
N GLN A 328 -4.02 -5.48 -15.62
CA GLN A 328 -2.73 -6.11 -15.35
C GLN A 328 -2.92 -7.55 -14.92
N LYS A 329 -2.07 -8.45 -15.44
CA LYS A 329 -1.92 -9.82 -14.97
C LYS A 329 -0.48 -10.04 -14.56
N GLU A 330 -0.25 -10.25 -13.27
CA GLU A 330 1.08 -10.46 -12.71
C GLU A 330 1.24 -11.89 -12.22
N TRP A 331 2.37 -12.49 -12.54
CA TRP A 331 2.91 -13.68 -11.91
C TRP A 331 4.22 -13.33 -11.23
N ALA A 332 4.40 -13.81 -9.99
CA ALA A 332 5.64 -13.62 -9.27
C ALA A 332 6.03 -14.86 -8.47
N VAL A 333 7.32 -15.17 -8.47
CA VAL A 333 7.94 -16.23 -7.67
C VAL A 333 9.11 -15.63 -6.92
N THR A 334 9.24 -15.95 -5.64
CA THR A 334 10.41 -15.56 -4.84
C THR A 334 10.97 -16.73 -4.05
N GLU A 335 12.27 -16.71 -3.84
CA GLU A 335 12.97 -17.63 -2.94
C GLU A 335 13.89 -16.82 -2.03
N ASP A 336 13.81 -17.08 -0.72
CA ASP A 336 14.64 -16.44 0.31
C ASP A 336 15.20 -17.45 1.27
N VAL A 337 16.50 -17.67 1.21
CA VAL A 337 17.21 -18.63 2.04
C VAL A 337 18.04 -17.90 3.07
N VAL A 338 17.80 -18.18 4.36
CA VAL A 338 18.43 -17.50 5.50
C VAL A 338 19.09 -18.49 6.42
N PHE A 339 20.35 -18.25 6.74
CA PHE A 339 21.11 -18.89 7.80
C PHE A 339 21.42 -17.88 8.88
N ARG A 340 21.18 -18.21 10.14
CA ARG A 340 21.52 -17.33 11.27
C ARG A 340 21.91 -18.08 12.53
N THR A 341 22.59 -17.39 13.45
CA THR A 341 22.80 -17.90 14.80
C THR A 341 21.44 -18.04 15.52
N ASN A 342 21.27 -19.16 16.24
CA ASN A 342 20.08 -19.42 17.07
C ASN A 342 20.34 -19.21 18.57
N ASP A 343 21.59 -19.36 19.03
CA ASP A 343 21.98 -19.13 20.41
C ASP A 343 22.14 -17.65 20.72
N MET A 344 21.14 -17.05 21.39
CA MET A 344 21.08 -15.63 21.76
C MET A 344 22.09 -15.25 22.86
N SER A 345 22.71 -16.19 23.53
CA SER A 345 23.75 -15.96 24.57
C SER A 345 25.09 -15.57 23.95
N ARG A 346 25.34 -15.93 22.72
CA ARG A 346 26.60 -15.66 22.03
C ARG A 346 26.88 -14.16 21.91
N ARG A 347 28.15 -13.79 22.07
CA ARG A 347 28.61 -12.41 21.89
C ARG A 347 28.53 -11.95 20.43
N TRP A 348 28.79 -12.84 19.48
CA TRP A 348 28.70 -12.62 18.05
C TRP A 348 27.51 -13.37 17.48
N GLN A 349 26.60 -12.60 16.91
CA GLN A 349 25.41 -13.10 16.22
C GLN A 349 25.46 -12.63 14.78
N TRP A 350 25.08 -13.50 13.86
CA TRP A 350 25.12 -13.18 12.45
C TRP A 350 23.95 -13.82 11.71
N LEU A 351 23.63 -13.23 10.60
CA LEU A 351 22.64 -13.67 9.64
C LEU A 351 23.26 -13.52 8.24
N THR A 352 23.11 -14.53 7.39
CA THR A 352 23.47 -14.52 5.99
C THR A 352 22.33 -15.09 5.19
N GLY A 353 22.01 -14.48 4.06
CA GLY A 353 20.96 -14.99 3.19
C GLY A 353 21.21 -14.70 1.72
N ALA A 354 20.46 -15.46 0.92
CA ALA A 354 20.36 -15.29 -0.52
C ALA A 354 18.90 -15.14 -0.90
N TYR A 355 18.61 -14.20 -1.79
CA TYR A 355 17.26 -13.92 -2.26
C TYR A 355 17.24 -13.90 -3.79
N GLY A 356 16.19 -14.47 -4.36
CA GLY A 356 15.94 -14.42 -5.79
C GLY A 356 14.45 -14.18 -6.07
N PHE A 357 14.15 -13.49 -7.16
CA PHE A 357 12.78 -13.34 -7.61
C PHE A 357 12.69 -13.28 -9.13
N TYR A 358 11.55 -13.69 -9.63
CA TYR A 358 11.10 -13.46 -11.00
C TYR A 358 9.65 -12.97 -10.94
N LYS A 359 9.33 -11.91 -11.67
CA LYS A 359 7.96 -11.49 -11.90
C LYS A 359 7.76 -11.03 -13.33
N THR A 360 6.57 -11.18 -13.84
CA THR A 360 6.15 -10.63 -15.14
C THR A 360 4.77 -10.00 -15.00
N ILE A 361 4.57 -8.88 -15.68
CA ILE A 361 3.29 -8.18 -15.77
C ILE A 361 2.93 -8.08 -17.24
N ASP A 362 1.80 -8.67 -17.62
CA ASP A 362 1.11 -8.38 -18.87
C ASP A 362 0.12 -7.25 -18.59
N MET A 363 0.34 -6.08 -19.20
CA MET A 363 -0.45 -4.88 -18.96
C MET A 363 -1.06 -4.37 -20.25
N GLN A 364 -2.36 -4.10 -20.20
CA GLN A 364 -3.12 -3.40 -21.24
C GLN A 364 -3.64 -2.10 -20.64
N ALA A 365 -3.33 -0.98 -21.29
CA ALA A 365 -3.71 0.35 -20.81
C ALA A 365 -4.29 1.21 -21.95
N PRO A 366 -5.46 0.83 -22.51
CA PRO A 366 -6.10 1.61 -23.55
C PRO A 366 -6.63 2.96 -22.99
N VAL A 367 -6.42 4.02 -23.78
CA VAL A 367 -7.05 5.31 -23.60
C VAL A 367 -8.04 5.51 -24.75
N SER A 368 -9.32 5.73 -24.41
CA SER A 368 -10.37 5.98 -25.38
C SER A 368 -10.72 7.48 -25.37
N ILE A 369 -10.40 8.16 -26.46
CA ILE A 369 -10.77 9.57 -26.66
C ILE A 369 -12.16 9.59 -27.30
N LEU A 370 -13.12 10.21 -26.59
CA LEU A 370 -14.52 10.26 -26.93
C LEU A 370 -14.82 11.48 -27.82
N ASP A 371 -16.06 11.67 -28.23
CA ASP A 371 -16.50 12.70 -29.22
C ASP A 371 -16.00 14.12 -28.90
N GLU A 372 -16.22 14.62 -27.68
CA GLU A 372 -15.79 15.95 -27.27
C GLU A 372 -14.26 16.02 -27.09
N GLY A 373 -13.64 14.89 -26.74
CA GLY A 373 -12.19 14.74 -26.64
C GLY A 373 -11.51 14.83 -28.01
N ILE A 374 -12.09 14.25 -29.04
CA ILE A 374 -11.56 14.39 -30.42
C ILE A 374 -11.50 15.85 -30.79
N ASN A 375 -12.58 16.60 -30.54
CA ASN A 375 -12.64 18.02 -30.83
C ASN A 375 -11.64 18.88 -30.04
N SER A 376 -11.48 18.59 -28.74
CA SER A 376 -10.61 19.38 -27.85
C SER A 376 -9.15 18.96 -27.89
N LEU A 377 -8.85 17.66 -27.88
CA LEU A 377 -7.48 17.12 -27.74
C LEU A 377 -6.81 16.87 -29.10
N VAL A 378 -7.57 16.38 -30.11
CA VAL A 378 -7.00 16.06 -31.42
C VAL A 378 -7.07 17.26 -32.34
N LEU A 379 -8.23 17.87 -32.49
CA LEU A 379 -8.44 19.04 -33.36
C LEU A 379 -7.99 20.35 -32.72
N GLY A 380 -8.02 20.47 -31.38
CA GLY A 380 -7.81 21.73 -30.67
C GLY A 380 -6.59 22.54 -31.13
N ASN A 381 -5.52 21.87 -31.51
CA ASN A 381 -4.27 22.46 -31.96
C ASN A 381 -4.06 22.40 -33.50
N MET A 382 -5.10 22.03 -34.28
CA MET A 382 -5.00 22.03 -35.73
C MET A 382 -5.39 23.41 -36.33
N PRO A 383 -4.92 23.75 -37.54
CA PRO A 383 -5.38 24.94 -38.25
C PRO A 383 -6.89 24.93 -38.47
N ASP A 384 -7.56 26.06 -38.26
CA ASP A 384 -9.01 26.17 -38.30
C ASP A 384 -9.62 25.71 -39.65
N MET A 385 -8.89 25.86 -40.74
CA MET A 385 -9.31 25.37 -42.04
C MET A 385 -9.42 23.84 -42.08
N LEU A 386 -8.49 23.11 -41.40
CA LEU A 386 -8.55 21.65 -41.33
C LEU A 386 -9.65 21.17 -40.36
N LYS A 387 -9.87 21.88 -39.26
CA LYS A 387 -10.96 21.57 -38.33
C LYS A 387 -12.33 21.54 -39.00
N GLN A 388 -12.57 22.48 -39.94
CA GLN A 388 -13.84 22.57 -40.63
C GLN A 388 -14.03 21.52 -41.75
N LEU A 389 -12.95 20.94 -42.24
CA LEU A 389 -12.97 20.00 -43.35
C LEU A 389 -12.96 18.51 -42.86
N LEU A 390 -12.44 18.27 -41.67
CA LEU A 390 -12.29 16.91 -41.14
C LEU A 390 -13.56 16.48 -40.38
N GLU A 391 -14.05 15.31 -40.71
CA GLU A 391 -15.09 14.59 -39.97
C GLU A 391 -14.53 13.24 -39.58
N PHE A 392 -14.67 12.88 -38.31
CA PHE A 392 -14.12 11.64 -37.76
C PHE A 392 -15.19 10.56 -37.64
N ASP A 393 -14.77 9.32 -37.81
CA ASP A 393 -15.58 8.16 -37.44
C ASP A 393 -15.70 8.13 -35.89
N ARG A 394 -16.95 8.19 -35.41
CA ARG A 394 -17.25 8.40 -33.99
C ARG A 394 -17.02 7.18 -33.10
N GLU A 395 -16.69 6.01 -33.68
CA GLU A 395 -16.52 4.79 -32.92
C GLU A 395 -15.22 4.73 -32.08
N ALA A 396 -14.53 5.83 -31.93
CA ALA A 396 -13.47 6.13 -30.98
C ALA A 396 -12.04 6.11 -31.53
N LEU A 397 -11.32 7.20 -31.25
CA LEU A 397 -9.86 7.15 -31.24
C LEU A 397 -9.40 6.35 -30.04
N THR A 398 -8.99 5.12 -30.27
CA THR A 398 -8.41 4.27 -29.24
C THR A 398 -6.89 4.28 -29.35
N VAL A 399 -6.22 4.63 -28.27
CA VAL A 399 -4.78 4.45 -28.09
C VAL A 399 -4.59 3.14 -27.31
N ALA A 400 -4.31 2.06 -28.02
CA ALA A 400 -4.07 0.77 -27.41
C ALA A 400 -2.60 0.66 -26.98
N SER A 401 -2.38 0.49 -25.69
CA SER A 401 -1.04 0.35 -25.09
C SER A 401 -0.92 -1.00 -24.42
N ASN A 402 -0.07 -1.88 -24.97
CA ASN A 402 0.18 -3.23 -24.48
C ASN A 402 1.65 -3.39 -24.11
N PHE A 403 1.90 -3.91 -22.91
CA PHE A 403 3.24 -4.07 -22.36
C PHE A 403 3.42 -5.44 -21.73
N ASP A 404 4.60 -6.04 -21.97
CA ASP A 404 5.11 -7.19 -21.24
C ASP A 404 6.35 -6.76 -20.44
N LEU A 405 6.30 -6.91 -19.10
CA LEU A 405 7.24 -6.31 -18.16
C LEU A 405 7.91 -7.37 -17.26
N PRO A 406 8.74 -8.27 -17.81
CA PRO A 406 9.48 -9.23 -17.00
C PRO A 406 10.60 -8.55 -16.21
N THR A 407 10.68 -8.86 -14.92
CA THR A 407 11.70 -8.38 -13.99
C THR A 407 12.22 -9.53 -13.15
N TYR A 408 13.53 -9.63 -12.98
CA TYR A 408 14.16 -10.64 -12.13
C TYR A 408 15.38 -10.09 -11.43
N GLY A 409 15.70 -10.67 -10.29
CA GLY A 409 16.87 -10.23 -9.52
C GLY A 409 17.39 -11.30 -8.58
N LEU A 410 18.65 -11.12 -8.19
CA LEU A 410 19.36 -11.94 -7.22
C LEU A 410 20.06 -11.06 -6.21
N ALA A 411 20.08 -11.50 -4.95
CA ALA A 411 20.76 -10.78 -3.90
C ALA A 411 21.47 -11.69 -2.91
N LEU A 412 22.59 -11.20 -2.39
CA LEU A 412 23.28 -11.79 -1.25
C LEU A 412 23.36 -10.75 -0.12
N TYR A 413 23.10 -11.16 1.10
CA TYR A 413 23.11 -10.24 2.23
C TYR A 413 23.66 -10.89 3.49
N HIS A 414 24.29 -10.05 4.31
CA HIS A 414 24.85 -10.43 5.59
C HIS A 414 24.67 -9.33 6.62
N GLU A 415 24.35 -9.70 7.86
CA GLU A 415 24.37 -8.81 9.01
C GLU A 415 25.07 -9.49 10.17
N SER A 416 26.04 -8.83 10.78
CA SER A 416 26.74 -9.25 11.99
C SER A 416 26.46 -8.29 13.13
N SER A 417 26.22 -8.82 14.32
CA SER A 417 26.00 -8.06 15.55
C SER A 417 26.93 -8.58 16.65
N LEU A 418 27.81 -7.73 17.16
CA LEU A 418 28.79 -8.04 18.19
C LEU A 418 28.45 -7.33 19.50
N ARG A 419 28.28 -8.09 20.58
CA ARG A 419 28.12 -7.57 21.93
C ARG A 419 29.49 -7.33 22.56
N ALA A 420 29.79 -6.08 22.92
CA ALA A 420 31.02 -5.66 23.60
C ALA A 420 30.69 -5.27 25.05
N GLY A 421 31.07 -6.13 25.99
CA GLY A 421 30.63 -6.02 27.39
C GLY A 421 29.12 -6.28 27.53
N GLU A 422 28.51 -5.72 28.57
CA GLU A 422 27.09 -5.92 28.89
C GLU A 422 26.18 -4.89 28.24
N ARG A 423 26.68 -3.70 27.92
CA ARG A 423 25.88 -2.53 27.52
C ARG A 423 25.99 -2.17 26.05
N TRP A 424 27.07 -2.55 25.36
CA TRP A 424 27.30 -2.14 23.98
C TRP A 424 27.04 -3.28 22.99
N ARG A 425 26.40 -2.93 21.88
CA ARG A 425 26.23 -3.80 20.72
C ARG A 425 26.50 -3.03 19.45
N PHE A 426 27.36 -3.57 18.59
CA PHE A 426 27.70 -3.02 17.29
C PHE A 426 27.13 -3.94 16.21
N THR A 427 26.41 -3.35 15.25
CA THR A 427 25.81 -4.10 14.13
C THR A 427 26.34 -3.51 12.83
N ALA A 428 26.76 -4.39 11.92
CA ALA A 428 27.14 -4.05 10.55
C ALA A 428 26.46 -5.01 9.59
N GLY A 429 25.89 -4.48 8.54
CA GLY A 429 25.20 -5.23 7.49
C GLY A 429 25.59 -4.76 6.10
N LEU A 430 25.53 -5.68 5.15
CA LEU A 430 25.77 -5.41 3.74
C LEU A 430 24.88 -6.29 2.88
N ARG A 431 24.33 -5.72 1.82
CA ARG A 431 23.60 -6.44 0.78
C ARG A 431 24.07 -6.00 -0.60
N LEU A 432 24.15 -6.95 -1.49
CA LEU A 432 24.41 -6.74 -2.91
C LEU A 432 23.17 -7.24 -3.67
N ASP A 433 22.49 -6.35 -4.37
CA ASP A 433 21.32 -6.62 -5.22
C ASP A 433 21.68 -6.42 -6.68
N TYR A 434 21.41 -7.42 -7.52
CA TYR A 434 21.44 -7.31 -8.98
C TYR A 434 20.04 -7.50 -9.55
N GLU A 435 19.57 -6.56 -10.35
CA GLU A 435 18.23 -6.60 -10.92
C GLU A 435 18.26 -6.28 -12.41
N VAL A 436 17.42 -6.98 -13.17
CA VAL A 436 17.18 -6.76 -14.60
C VAL A 436 15.68 -6.59 -14.79
N ALA A 437 15.28 -5.45 -15.34
CA ALA A 437 13.92 -5.18 -15.79
C ALA A 437 13.91 -5.05 -17.32
N LYS A 438 12.87 -5.58 -17.96
CA LYS A 438 12.65 -5.46 -19.39
C LYS A 438 11.25 -4.97 -19.65
N MET A 439 11.05 -4.26 -20.75
CA MET A 439 9.76 -3.88 -21.27
C MET A 439 9.73 -4.21 -22.75
N LYS A 440 8.73 -4.98 -23.16
CA LYS A 440 8.35 -5.13 -24.55
C LYS A 440 7.01 -4.45 -24.76
N TYR A 441 6.89 -3.64 -25.79
CA TYR A 441 5.65 -2.92 -26.07
C TYR A 441 5.18 -3.14 -27.50
N ASP A 442 3.88 -3.34 -27.66
CA ASP A 442 3.18 -3.47 -28.93
C ASP A 442 1.94 -2.59 -28.90
N ASN A 443 2.16 -1.32 -29.19
CA ASN A 443 1.17 -0.29 -29.07
C ASN A 443 0.71 0.16 -30.45
N PHE A 444 -0.54 0.55 -30.56
CA PHE A 444 -1.06 1.11 -31.80
C PHE A 444 -2.15 2.14 -31.53
N SER A 445 -2.35 3.02 -32.47
CA SER A 445 -3.51 3.90 -32.49
C SER A 445 -4.04 4.02 -33.91
N GLN A 446 -5.35 4.18 -34.02
CA GLN A 446 -6.03 4.34 -35.31
C GLN A 446 -7.11 5.39 -35.21
N ILE A 447 -7.33 6.11 -36.30
CA ILE A 447 -8.40 7.10 -36.43
C ILE A 447 -8.97 7.04 -37.85
N GLY A 448 -10.29 6.94 -37.95
CA GLY A 448 -11.02 7.06 -39.22
C GLY A 448 -11.42 8.51 -39.45
N TYR A 449 -11.13 9.03 -40.64
CA TYR A 449 -11.54 10.38 -40.99
C TYR A 449 -11.97 10.46 -42.47
N LYS A 450 -12.83 11.42 -42.78
CA LYS A 450 -13.12 11.88 -44.11
C LYS A 450 -12.92 13.40 -44.22
N MET A 451 -12.77 13.91 -45.42
CA MET A 451 -12.49 15.32 -45.65
C MET A 451 -13.50 15.93 -46.62
N GLY A 452 -14.18 16.95 -46.15
CA GLY A 452 -15.16 17.69 -46.91
C GLY A 452 -14.56 18.49 -48.10
N ALA A 453 -15.41 19.20 -48.83
CA ALA A 453 -15.02 20.03 -49.96
C ALA A 453 -14.37 21.34 -49.50
N MET A 454 -13.28 21.77 -50.14
CA MET A 454 -12.60 23.04 -49.83
C MET A 454 -13.45 24.28 -50.08
N ARG A 455 -14.45 24.18 -50.99
CA ARG A 455 -15.40 25.23 -51.30
C ARG A 455 -16.78 24.66 -51.58
N PRO A 456 -17.85 25.41 -51.28
CA PRO A 456 -19.20 24.99 -51.66
C PRO A 456 -19.31 24.64 -53.16
N GLY A 457 -19.92 23.48 -53.47
CA GLY A 457 -20.08 22.97 -54.81
C GLY A 457 -18.92 22.14 -55.39
N MET A 458 -17.83 21.97 -54.67
CA MET A 458 -16.78 21.02 -55.04
C MET A 458 -17.07 19.63 -54.41
N PRO A 459 -16.58 18.54 -55.03
CA PRO A 459 -16.67 17.22 -54.40
C PRO A 459 -15.80 17.19 -53.14
N PRO A 460 -16.17 16.34 -52.18
CA PRO A 460 -15.33 16.08 -51.01
C PRO A 460 -13.95 15.61 -51.42
N MET A 461 -12.91 15.99 -50.65
CA MET A 461 -11.54 15.58 -50.94
C MET A 461 -11.30 14.13 -50.59
N ILE A 462 -11.91 13.66 -49.48
CA ILE A 462 -11.95 12.26 -49.08
C ILE A 462 -13.41 11.95 -48.73
N PRO A 463 -14.18 11.30 -49.68
CA PRO A 463 -15.62 11.11 -49.48
C PRO A 463 -15.98 10.04 -48.47
N ASP A 464 -15.15 8.99 -48.39
CA ASP A 464 -15.36 7.86 -47.51
C ASP A 464 -14.37 7.89 -46.36
N PHE A 465 -14.72 7.26 -45.20
CA PHE A 465 -13.82 7.18 -44.06
C PHE A 465 -12.54 6.42 -44.44
N ARG A 466 -11.42 7.08 -44.23
CA ARG A 466 -10.09 6.55 -44.43
C ARG A 466 -9.42 6.35 -43.06
N MET A 467 -8.89 5.14 -42.84
CA MET A 467 -8.20 4.79 -41.59
C MET A 467 -6.73 5.21 -41.67
N VAL A 468 -6.28 5.91 -40.65
CA VAL A 468 -4.86 6.16 -40.37
C VAL A 468 -4.45 5.29 -39.18
N GLU A 469 -3.52 4.39 -39.40
CA GLU A 469 -3.00 3.47 -38.38
C GLU A 469 -1.56 3.81 -38.07
N VAL A 470 -1.22 3.86 -36.78
CA VAL A 470 0.13 4.18 -36.31
C VAL A 470 0.59 3.09 -35.34
N PRO A 471 1.37 2.12 -35.80
CA PRO A 471 2.00 1.16 -34.91
C PRO A 471 3.20 1.76 -34.19
N PHE A 472 3.41 1.36 -32.93
CA PHE A 472 4.58 1.73 -32.14
C PHE A 472 5.04 0.54 -31.29
N LYS A 473 6.10 -0.13 -31.73
CA LYS A 473 6.62 -1.38 -31.15
C LYS A 473 8.09 -1.23 -30.81
N GLY A 474 8.53 -1.91 -29.78
CA GLY A 474 9.92 -1.96 -29.38
C GLY A 474 10.14 -2.73 -28.09
N ASP A 475 11.36 -2.67 -27.64
CA ASP A 475 11.79 -3.24 -26.36
C ASP A 475 12.83 -2.37 -25.69
N GLU A 476 12.79 -2.36 -24.34
CA GLU A 476 13.71 -1.63 -23.49
C GLU A 476 14.26 -2.55 -22.41
N LYS A 477 15.49 -2.30 -21.96
CA LYS A 477 16.13 -3.04 -20.87
C LYS A 477 16.82 -2.09 -19.91
N LEU A 478 16.63 -2.37 -18.63
CA LEU A 478 17.32 -1.69 -17.53
C LEU A 478 17.96 -2.74 -16.63
N ASP A 479 19.25 -2.61 -16.32
CA ASP A 479 19.91 -3.44 -15.32
C ASP A 479 20.80 -2.59 -14.41
N TYR A 480 20.91 -3.01 -13.14
CA TYR A 480 21.68 -2.31 -12.13
C TYR A 480 22.14 -3.23 -11.01
N LEU A 481 23.21 -2.79 -10.35
CA LEU A 481 23.80 -3.44 -9.19
C LEU A 481 23.82 -2.47 -8.01
N GLU A 482 23.21 -2.85 -6.87
CA GLU A 482 23.08 -2.00 -5.70
C GLU A 482 23.83 -2.56 -4.50
N LEU A 483 24.58 -1.68 -3.83
CA LEU A 483 25.26 -1.97 -2.58
C LEU A 483 24.58 -1.24 -1.41
N LEU A 484 24.10 -1.99 -0.41
CA LEU A 484 23.23 -1.50 0.64
C LEU A 484 23.83 -1.73 2.04
N PRO A 485 24.72 -0.84 2.49
CA PRO A 485 25.34 -0.93 3.81
C PRO A 485 24.41 -0.46 4.91
N LYS A 486 24.62 -1.02 6.12
CA LYS A 486 24.02 -0.62 7.38
C LYS A 486 25.07 -0.69 8.48
N VAL A 487 25.10 0.32 9.34
CA VAL A 487 25.84 0.29 10.59
C VAL A 487 24.95 0.79 11.72
N ALA A 488 25.07 0.17 12.90
CA ALA A 488 24.31 0.62 14.07
C ALA A 488 25.09 0.33 15.38
N VAL A 489 24.81 1.14 16.37
CA VAL A 489 25.32 1.00 17.73
C VAL A 489 24.16 1.07 18.69
N ASN A 490 24.02 0.08 19.56
CA ASN A 490 23.08 0.09 20.67
C ASN A 490 23.82 0.25 21.98
N PHE A 491 23.22 0.99 22.90
CA PHE A 491 23.65 1.14 24.28
C PHE A 491 22.51 0.75 25.22
N THR A 492 22.67 -0.34 25.95
CA THR A 492 21.68 -0.83 26.92
C THR A 492 21.86 -0.11 28.25
N THR A 493 20.80 0.57 28.68
CA THR A 493 20.66 1.19 29.99
C THR A 493 19.85 0.30 30.93
N ASP A 494 19.73 0.70 32.19
CA ASP A 494 18.90 -0.04 33.16
C ASP A 494 17.39 0.08 32.87
N VAL A 495 16.97 1.04 32.02
CA VAL A 495 15.57 1.28 31.64
C VAL A 495 15.26 0.98 30.18
N GLY A 496 16.20 0.46 29.42
CA GLY A 496 16.01 0.09 28.01
C GLY A 496 17.20 0.41 27.11
N ASP A 497 16.98 0.41 25.81
CA ASP A 497 18.03 0.54 24.80
C ASP A 497 17.96 1.91 24.10
N LEU A 498 19.14 2.54 23.96
CA LEU A 498 19.37 3.68 23.06
C LEU A 498 20.13 3.19 21.83
N TYR A 499 19.95 3.85 20.69
CA TYR A 499 20.66 3.45 19.48
C TYR A 499 20.96 4.61 18.55
N VAL A 500 21.98 4.40 17.72
CA VAL A 500 22.30 5.24 16.56
C VAL A 500 22.47 4.32 15.37
N THR A 501 21.93 4.70 14.20
CA THR A 501 22.05 3.89 12.98
C THR A 501 22.26 4.78 11.75
N ALA A 502 23.02 4.26 10.79
CA ALA A 502 23.14 4.81 9.44
C ALA A 502 22.87 3.69 8.44
N THR A 503 21.90 3.89 7.55
CA THR A 503 21.45 2.88 6.59
C THR A 503 21.25 3.48 5.21
N ARG A 504 21.64 2.75 4.16
CA ARG A 504 21.31 3.07 2.78
C ARG A 504 20.11 2.27 2.31
N GLY A 505 19.18 2.94 1.62
CA GLY A 505 18.03 2.35 0.98
C GLY A 505 17.94 2.70 -0.48
N TYR A 506 17.20 1.91 -1.24
CA TYR A 506 16.89 2.23 -2.62
C TYR A 506 15.45 1.85 -3.00
N LYS A 507 14.95 2.52 -4.03
CA LYS A 507 13.73 2.19 -4.75
C LYS A 507 14.11 1.81 -6.17
N ALA A 508 13.56 0.72 -6.67
CA ALA A 508 13.88 0.15 -7.98
C ALA A 508 13.61 1.13 -9.12
N GLY A 509 14.37 1.02 -10.20
CA GLY A 509 14.07 1.66 -11.46
C GLY A 509 12.92 0.98 -12.19
N GLY A 510 12.49 1.54 -13.31
CA GLY A 510 11.36 1.01 -14.07
C GLY A 510 11.13 1.71 -15.40
N PHE A 511 9.88 1.60 -15.90
CA PHE A 511 9.49 2.08 -17.20
C PHE A 511 8.26 3.01 -17.12
N ASN A 512 8.28 4.07 -17.90
CA ASN A 512 7.19 5.05 -18.02
C ASN A 512 6.11 4.56 -19.01
N THR A 513 5.26 3.65 -18.61
CA THR A 513 4.21 3.13 -19.50
C THR A 513 3.15 4.18 -19.86
N GLN A 514 2.91 5.16 -18.99
CA GLN A 514 1.88 6.20 -19.21
C GLN A 514 2.22 7.19 -20.34
N ILE A 515 3.50 7.43 -20.63
CA ILE A 515 3.91 8.38 -21.68
C ILE A 515 3.58 7.89 -23.09
N PHE A 516 3.38 6.58 -23.26
CA PHE A 516 3.14 5.98 -24.56
C PHE A 516 1.85 6.46 -25.22
N SER A 517 0.80 6.77 -24.43
CA SER A 517 -0.44 7.32 -24.95
C SER A 517 -0.22 8.71 -25.61
N ASP A 518 0.60 9.55 -24.98
CA ASP A 518 0.92 10.88 -25.51
C ASP A 518 1.80 10.81 -26.76
N ILE A 519 2.81 9.91 -26.75
CA ILE A 519 3.66 9.66 -27.92
C ILE A 519 2.79 9.21 -29.10
N LEU A 520 1.87 8.27 -28.88
CA LEU A 520 0.97 7.78 -29.93
C LEU A 520 0.01 8.83 -30.43
N GLN A 521 -0.60 9.61 -29.53
CA GLN A 521 -1.49 10.73 -29.92
C GLN A 521 -0.76 11.73 -30.84
N ASN A 522 0.47 12.10 -30.49
CA ASN A 522 1.27 13.00 -31.33
C ASN A 522 1.62 12.37 -32.70
N LYS A 523 1.96 11.09 -32.73
CA LYS A 523 2.22 10.37 -33.98
C LYS A 523 0.96 10.29 -34.87
N VAL A 524 -0.21 10.00 -34.29
CA VAL A 524 -1.49 9.96 -34.99
C VAL A 524 -1.82 11.33 -35.59
N LYS A 525 -1.67 12.41 -34.80
CA LYS A 525 -1.89 13.78 -35.25
C LYS A 525 -0.98 14.12 -36.46
N THR A 526 0.31 13.77 -36.36
CA THR A 526 1.27 14.00 -37.46
C THR A 526 0.92 13.19 -38.70
N ALA A 527 0.56 11.93 -38.56
CA ALA A 527 0.17 11.06 -39.65
C ALA A 527 -1.13 11.53 -40.32
N LEU A 528 -2.13 11.95 -39.53
CA LEU A 528 -3.37 12.52 -40.01
C LEU A 528 -3.14 13.83 -40.81
N MET A 529 -2.31 14.73 -40.28
CA MET A 529 -1.97 15.97 -40.97
C MET A 529 -1.24 15.70 -42.30
N SER A 530 -0.29 14.78 -42.30
CA SER A 530 0.49 14.37 -43.49
C SER A 530 -0.42 13.78 -44.56
N ASP A 531 -1.36 12.91 -44.19
CA ASP A 531 -2.29 12.25 -45.09
C ASP A 531 -3.31 13.27 -45.66
N ALA A 532 -3.84 14.18 -44.81
CA ALA A 532 -4.73 15.23 -45.21
C ALA A 532 -4.04 16.23 -46.18
N MET A 533 -2.78 16.60 -45.93
CA MET A 533 -2.01 17.49 -46.82
C MET A 533 -1.79 16.83 -48.19
N THR A 534 -1.46 15.56 -48.18
CA THR A 534 -1.26 14.74 -49.39
C THR A 534 -2.57 14.70 -50.21
N ALA A 535 -3.70 14.49 -49.56
CA ALA A 535 -5.02 14.51 -50.18
C ALA A 535 -5.35 15.88 -50.82
N MET A 536 -4.85 16.99 -50.24
CA MET A 536 -4.95 18.34 -50.81
C MET A 536 -3.96 18.62 -51.93
N GLY A 537 -3.16 17.62 -52.36
CA GLY A 537 -2.09 17.81 -53.37
C GLY A 537 -0.91 18.65 -52.89
N ARG A 538 -0.74 18.77 -51.58
CA ARG A 538 0.39 19.46 -50.94
C ARG A 538 1.46 18.46 -50.49
N PRO A 539 2.73 18.87 -50.37
CA PRO A 539 3.74 18.00 -49.77
C PRO A 539 3.29 17.53 -48.37
N ALA A 540 3.59 16.28 -48.09
CA ALA A 540 3.40 15.72 -46.73
C ALA A 540 4.02 16.67 -45.70
N ALA A 541 3.34 16.89 -44.57
CA ALA A 541 3.93 17.63 -43.48
C ALA A 541 5.28 16.97 -43.08
N PRO A 542 6.37 17.75 -42.93
CA PRO A 542 7.62 17.15 -42.45
C PRO A 542 7.31 16.40 -41.16
N SER A 543 7.79 15.14 -41.07
CA SER A 543 7.81 14.47 -39.77
C SER A 543 8.79 15.26 -38.92
N GLU A 544 8.27 16.11 -38.02
CA GLU A 544 9.15 16.67 -37.00
C GLU A 544 9.80 15.50 -36.26
N PRO A 545 11.12 15.48 -36.14
CA PRO A 545 11.76 14.47 -35.31
C PRO A 545 11.09 14.53 -33.93
N SER A 546 10.70 13.38 -33.38
CA SER A 546 10.24 13.32 -32.01
C SER A 546 11.22 14.12 -31.16
N PRO A 547 10.80 15.14 -30.40
CA PRO A 547 11.72 15.92 -29.57
C PRO A 547 12.44 15.08 -28.51
N TYR A 548 12.12 13.77 -28.45
CA TYR A 548 12.70 12.84 -27.46
C TYR A 548 13.36 11.65 -28.14
N ASP A 549 14.51 11.24 -27.60
CA ASP A 549 14.95 9.86 -27.68
C ASP A 549 13.98 8.99 -26.87
N ALA A 550 13.32 8.03 -27.53
CA ALA A 550 12.33 7.16 -26.88
C ALA A 550 12.89 6.50 -25.62
N ALA A 551 14.14 6.02 -25.66
CA ALA A 551 14.80 5.39 -24.51
C ALA A 551 14.96 6.35 -23.31
N SER A 552 15.21 7.64 -23.56
CA SER A 552 15.43 8.63 -22.50
C SER A 552 14.17 9.01 -21.73
N VAL A 553 12.98 8.84 -22.32
CA VAL A 553 11.70 9.18 -21.72
C VAL A 553 10.94 7.95 -21.21
N THR A 554 11.29 6.75 -21.67
CA THR A 554 10.59 5.51 -21.30
C THR A 554 11.20 4.80 -20.11
N THR A 555 12.42 5.15 -19.69
CA THR A 555 13.10 4.50 -18.56
C THR A 555 13.48 5.48 -17.47
N TYR A 556 13.51 5.02 -16.21
CA TYR A 556 14.08 5.75 -15.08
C TYR A 556 14.90 4.82 -14.20
N ARG A 557 16.00 5.36 -13.63
CA ARG A 557 16.95 4.61 -12.81
C ARG A 557 16.51 4.50 -11.35
N PRO A 558 17.16 3.62 -10.53
CA PRO A 558 16.93 3.57 -9.10
C PRO A 558 17.13 4.92 -8.41
N GLU A 559 16.34 5.13 -7.35
CA GLU A 559 16.42 6.24 -6.41
C GLU A 559 17.08 5.78 -5.11
N TYR A 560 17.89 6.61 -4.46
CA TYR A 560 18.67 6.25 -3.28
C TYR A 560 18.41 7.15 -2.09
N SER A 561 18.48 6.58 -0.89
CA SER A 561 18.46 7.36 0.33
C SER A 561 19.55 6.92 1.33
N TRP A 562 20.03 7.88 2.11
CA TRP A 562 20.78 7.65 3.34
C TRP A 562 19.94 8.13 4.52
N ASN A 563 19.75 7.27 5.51
CA ASN A 563 19.07 7.60 6.76
C ASN A 563 20.07 7.56 7.91
N TYR A 564 20.11 8.65 8.68
CA TYR A 564 20.81 8.76 9.95
C TYR A 564 19.76 8.92 11.04
N GLU A 565 19.80 8.05 12.03
CA GLU A 565 18.77 7.98 13.06
C GLU A 565 19.38 7.78 14.43
N VAL A 566 18.84 8.50 15.43
CA VAL A 566 19.06 8.26 16.85
C VAL A 566 17.73 8.02 17.52
N GLY A 567 17.65 7.01 18.39
CA GLY A 567 16.40 6.69 19.07
C GLY A 567 16.60 5.90 20.35
N GLY A 568 15.47 5.62 20.99
CA GLY A 568 15.46 4.86 22.23
C GLY A 568 14.13 4.13 22.45
N LYS A 569 14.20 3.05 23.20
CA LYS A 569 13.06 2.21 23.62
C LYS A 569 13.18 1.98 25.12
N LEU A 570 12.51 2.84 25.89
CA LEU A 570 12.67 2.93 27.32
C LEU A 570 11.43 2.38 28.03
N ARG A 571 11.65 1.75 29.19
CA ARG A 571 10.62 1.13 30.01
C ARG A 571 10.80 1.56 31.45
N PHE A 572 9.78 2.18 32.01
CA PHE A 572 9.80 2.72 33.37
C PHE A 572 8.69 2.09 34.19
N ALA A 573 8.84 2.18 35.54
CA ALA A 573 7.85 1.77 36.50
C ALA A 573 7.37 0.32 36.30
N ASP A 574 8.28 -0.66 36.18
CA ASP A 574 7.99 -2.07 35.92
C ASP A 574 7.18 -2.30 34.64
N ASN A 575 7.58 -1.67 33.54
CA ASN A 575 6.93 -1.70 32.22
C ASN A 575 5.53 -1.06 32.18
N ARG A 576 5.17 -0.22 33.15
CA ARG A 576 3.89 0.52 33.12
C ARG A 576 3.93 1.72 32.20
N LEU A 577 5.10 2.28 31.98
CA LEU A 577 5.33 3.41 31.07
C LEU A 577 6.37 2.97 30.04
N ASN A 578 5.95 2.84 28.81
CA ASN A 578 6.77 2.53 27.67
C ASN A 578 6.94 3.78 26.83
N TRP A 579 8.17 4.14 26.52
CA TRP A 579 8.49 5.30 25.68
C TRP A 579 9.44 4.90 24.56
N ASP A 580 8.93 4.93 23.34
CA ASP A 580 9.71 4.71 22.12
C ASP A 580 9.81 6.03 21.38
N PHE A 581 11.02 6.45 21.00
CA PHE A 581 11.25 7.70 20.26
C PHE A 581 12.39 7.55 19.26
N ALA A 582 12.35 8.35 18.20
CA ALA A 582 13.45 8.50 17.26
C ALA A 582 13.47 9.91 16.66
N ALA A 583 14.68 10.37 16.34
CA ALA A 583 14.92 11.51 15.47
C ALA A 583 15.70 11.03 14.25
N PHE A 584 15.32 11.50 13.06
CA PHE A 584 15.88 11.03 11.80
C PHE A 584 16.25 12.17 10.87
N TRP A 585 17.24 11.88 10.02
CA TRP A 585 17.67 12.72 8.91
C TRP A 585 17.87 11.83 7.69
N ILE A 586 17.12 12.08 6.63
CA ILE A 586 17.15 11.29 5.38
C ILE A 586 17.54 12.22 4.23
N GLU A 587 18.56 11.84 3.48
CA GLU A 587 18.97 12.47 2.22
C GLU A 587 18.58 11.53 1.08
N CYS A 588 17.79 12.02 0.13
CA CYS A 588 17.42 11.29 -1.08
C CYS A 588 18.08 11.90 -2.30
N ARG A 589 18.58 11.06 -3.19
CA ARG A 589 19.23 11.43 -4.46
C ARG A 589 18.64 10.66 -5.61
N ASP A 590 18.76 11.22 -6.81
CA ASP A 590 18.19 10.65 -8.04
C ASP A 590 16.70 10.35 -7.85
N GLN A 591 16.00 11.24 -7.13
CA GLN A 591 14.60 11.04 -6.76
C GLN A 591 13.73 10.92 -8.00
N GLN A 592 12.92 9.88 -8.04
CA GLN A 592 11.96 9.63 -9.11
C GLN A 592 10.76 10.56 -8.91
N LEU A 593 10.68 11.59 -9.74
CA LEU A 593 9.66 12.62 -9.70
C LEU A 593 8.94 12.71 -11.04
N THR A 594 7.69 13.13 -11.00
CA THR A 594 6.90 13.37 -12.20
C THR A 594 7.33 14.69 -12.82
N VAL A 595 7.76 14.66 -14.07
CA VAL A 595 8.09 15.84 -14.89
C VAL A 595 7.24 15.88 -16.14
N PHE A 596 7.19 17.07 -16.76
CA PHE A 596 6.50 17.29 -18.03
C PHE A 596 7.56 17.48 -19.11
N PRO A 597 7.70 16.56 -20.07
CA PRO A 597 8.61 16.76 -21.18
C PRO A 597 8.22 17.98 -22.02
N GLU A 598 9.20 18.70 -22.54
CA GLU A 598 8.93 19.82 -23.47
C GLU A 598 8.11 19.33 -24.67
N GLY A 599 7.06 20.10 -25.03
CA GLY A 599 6.22 19.79 -26.19
C GLY A 599 5.08 18.79 -25.93
N LEU A 600 4.97 18.17 -24.75
CA LEU A 600 3.79 17.37 -24.38
C LEU A 600 2.80 18.20 -23.57
N THR A 601 1.54 18.15 -23.98
CA THR A 601 0.46 18.90 -23.32
C THR A 601 -0.16 18.15 -22.14
N THR A 602 -0.09 16.83 -22.16
CA THR A 602 -0.77 15.94 -21.20
C THR A 602 0.17 14.88 -20.59
N GLY A 603 1.33 14.62 -21.22
CA GLY A 603 2.26 13.57 -20.81
C GLY A 603 2.97 13.83 -19.50
N ARG A 604 2.86 12.87 -18.60
CA ARG A 604 3.63 12.82 -17.37
C ARG A 604 4.61 11.67 -17.45
N MET A 605 5.87 11.91 -17.12
CA MET A 605 6.86 10.86 -17.02
C MET A 605 7.58 10.91 -15.67
N MET A 606 8.01 9.74 -15.18
CA MET A 606 8.98 9.67 -14.10
C MET A 606 10.37 9.97 -14.63
N SER A 607 11.10 10.82 -13.94
CA SER A 607 12.50 11.10 -14.20
C SER A 607 13.27 11.17 -12.89
N ASN A 608 14.57 10.85 -12.94
CA ASN A 608 15.48 11.03 -11.82
C ASN A 608 15.89 12.52 -11.71
N ALA A 609 14.91 13.38 -11.43
CA ALA A 609 15.00 14.83 -11.64
C ALA A 609 15.34 15.61 -10.37
N GLY A 610 15.42 14.96 -9.18
CA GLY A 610 15.52 15.73 -7.97
C GLY A 610 16.36 15.14 -6.86
N LYS A 611 16.62 16.01 -5.86
CA LYS A 611 17.13 15.65 -4.55
C LYS A 611 16.18 16.16 -3.51
N SER A 612 15.96 15.40 -2.46
CA SER A 612 15.14 15.84 -1.34
C SER A 612 15.74 15.45 0.01
N ARG A 613 15.26 16.11 1.02
CA ARG A 613 15.68 15.89 2.40
C ARG A 613 14.46 15.79 3.29
N SER A 614 14.44 14.78 4.15
CA SER A 614 13.44 14.68 5.20
C SER A 614 14.11 14.60 6.56
N ARG A 615 13.62 15.37 7.51
CA ARG A 615 14.05 15.36 8.91
C ARG A 615 12.85 15.44 9.82
N GLY A 616 12.93 14.76 10.94
CA GLY A 616 11.79 14.75 11.84
C GLY A 616 12.02 13.96 13.10
N VAL A 617 10.95 13.88 13.86
CA VAL A 617 10.89 13.13 15.11
C VAL A 617 9.64 12.28 15.15
N GLU A 618 9.72 11.20 15.90
CA GLU A 618 8.58 10.33 16.15
C GLU A 618 8.66 9.80 17.57
N THR A 619 7.51 9.66 18.21
CA THR A 619 7.42 9.19 19.58
C THR A 619 6.12 8.41 19.78
N THR A 620 6.17 7.38 20.60
CA THR A 620 5.02 6.65 21.12
C THR A 620 5.18 6.48 22.60
N LEU A 621 4.16 6.88 23.35
CA LEU A 621 4.11 6.76 24.80
C LEU A 621 2.90 5.86 25.16
N GLU A 622 3.16 4.76 25.84
CA GLU A 622 2.14 3.86 26.36
C GLU A 622 2.18 3.85 27.88
N TRP A 623 1.03 4.09 28.49
CA TRP A 623 0.91 4.06 29.93
C TRP A 623 -0.27 3.19 30.36
N GLN A 624 -0.01 2.30 31.34
CA GLN A 624 -1.00 1.37 31.90
C GLN A 624 -1.00 1.48 33.43
N ARG A 625 -2.16 1.63 34.02
CA ARG A 625 -2.33 1.73 35.47
C ARG A 625 -2.85 0.43 36.07
N ARG A 626 -2.21 -0.03 37.13
CA ARG A 626 -2.62 -1.25 37.86
C ARG A 626 -3.62 -0.98 38.99
N GLU A 627 -3.40 0.03 39.84
CA GLU A 627 -4.26 0.39 40.98
C GLU A 627 -4.25 1.92 41.21
N PRO A 628 -5.32 2.55 41.72
CA PRO A 628 -6.68 2.02 41.96
C PRO A 628 -7.55 1.98 40.69
N LEU A 629 -7.11 2.54 39.54
CA LEU A 629 -7.81 2.53 38.25
C LEU A 629 -7.30 1.37 37.39
N ARG A 630 -7.33 0.15 37.95
CA ARG A 630 -6.99 -1.07 37.18
C ARG A 630 -7.86 -1.12 35.92
N GLY A 631 -7.23 -1.31 34.76
CA GLY A 631 -7.92 -1.32 33.46
C GLY A 631 -7.80 -0.03 32.65
N LEU A 632 -7.22 1.06 33.20
CA LEU A 632 -6.95 2.26 32.39
C LEU A 632 -5.66 2.11 31.60
N SER A 633 -5.74 2.36 30.29
CA SER A 633 -4.62 2.43 29.36
C SER A 633 -4.70 3.71 28.54
N VAL A 634 -3.55 4.36 28.35
CA VAL A 634 -3.41 5.55 27.52
C VAL A 634 -2.26 5.31 26.56
N VAL A 635 -2.50 5.51 25.27
CA VAL A 635 -1.49 5.40 24.21
C VAL A 635 -1.50 6.69 23.41
N GLY A 636 -0.36 7.37 23.35
CA GLY A 636 -0.16 8.55 22.53
C GLY A 636 0.93 8.34 21.51
N SER A 637 0.72 8.72 20.27
CA SER A 637 1.75 8.74 19.24
C SER A 637 1.80 10.09 18.55
N TYR A 638 3.02 10.54 18.19
CA TYR A 638 3.22 11.76 17.46
C TYR A 638 4.40 11.61 16.50
N GLY A 639 4.21 12.07 15.28
CA GLY A 639 5.22 12.18 14.25
C GLY A 639 5.28 13.59 13.67
N TYR A 640 6.47 14.13 13.55
CA TYR A 640 6.73 15.35 12.79
C TYR A 640 7.69 15.06 11.66
N THR A 641 7.36 15.55 10.47
CA THR A 641 8.16 15.38 9.25
C THR A 641 8.31 16.71 8.52
N ASN A 642 9.54 17.13 8.31
CA ASN A 642 9.89 18.22 7.41
C ASN A 642 10.60 17.65 6.20
N ALA A 643 9.83 17.30 5.17
CA ALA A 643 10.31 16.73 3.93
C ALA A 643 10.21 17.77 2.81
N LYS A 644 11.34 18.12 2.19
CA LYS A 644 11.45 19.19 1.20
C LYS A 644 12.33 18.80 0.04
N PHE A 645 12.04 19.36 -1.12
CA PHE A 645 12.96 19.34 -2.26
C PHE A 645 14.22 20.16 -1.90
N VAL A 646 15.37 19.61 -2.20
CA VAL A 646 16.67 20.33 -2.17
C VAL A 646 16.97 20.87 -3.57
N GLU A 647 16.68 20.07 -4.58
CA GLU A 647 16.78 20.40 -6.00
C GLU A 647 15.64 19.70 -6.72
N PHE A 648 14.81 20.44 -7.41
CA PHE A 648 13.81 19.90 -8.31
C PHE A 648 13.34 20.95 -9.31
N ASN A 649 13.61 20.68 -10.61
CA ASN A 649 13.07 21.44 -11.71
C ASN A 649 12.32 20.49 -12.64
N ASP A 650 11.05 20.78 -12.91
CA ASP A 650 10.18 19.96 -13.78
C ASP A 650 10.31 20.29 -15.27
N GLY A 651 11.26 21.16 -15.63
CA GLY A 651 11.44 21.70 -16.98
C GLY A 651 10.73 23.04 -17.20
N LYS A 652 9.83 23.45 -16.30
CA LYS A 652 9.05 24.71 -16.35
C LYS A 652 9.29 25.58 -15.12
N ASN A 653 9.34 24.96 -13.95
CA ASN A 653 9.42 25.62 -12.66
C ASN A 653 10.49 24.98 -11.78
N ASP A 654 11.08 25.79 -10.91
CA ASP A 654 11.95 25.34 -9.84
C ASP A 654 11.16 25.25 -8.53
N TYR A 655 11.18 24.08 -7.90
CA TYR A 655 10.46 23.78 -6.66
C TYR A 655 11.39 23.57 -5.46
N ALA A 656 12.65 24.01 -5.55
CA ALA A 656 13.57 23.95 -4.43
C ALA A 656 12.94 24.61 -3.17
N ASP A 657 13.21 24.02 -2.01
CA ASP A 657 12.63 24.40 -0.69
C ASP A 657 11.12 24.17 -0.51
N ASN A 658 10.38 23.73 -1.53
CA ASN A 658 9.00 23.33 -1.37
C ASN A 658 8.88 21.97 -0.66
N TYR A 659 7.78 21.77 0.06
CA TYR A 659 7.48 20.51 0.71
C TYR A 659 7.13 19.43 -0.29
N LEU A 660 7.52 18.19 -0.01
CA LEU A 660 7.12 17.01 -0.75
C LEU A 660 5.59 16.84 -0.66
N PRO A 661 4.90 16.60 -1.80
CA PRO A 661 3.45 16.44 -1.80
C PRO A 661 3.02 15.12 -1.16
N TYR A 662 1.76 15.09 -0.69
CA TYR A 662 1.05 13.95 -0.08
C TYR A 662 1.61 13.48 1.27
N ALA A 663 2.65 14.08 1.79
CA ALA A 663 3.26 13.74 3.06
C ALA A 663 2.75 14.67 4.18
N PRO A 664 2.04 14.16 5.20
CA PRO A 664 1.65 14.97 6.35
C PRO A 664 2.88 15.49 7.09
N GLN A 665 2.87 16.78 7.44
CA GLN A 665 3.90 17.37 8.32
C GLN A 665 3.77 16.85 9.76
N HIS A 666 2.53 16.60 10.20
CA HIS A 666 2.21 16.09 11.51
C HIS A 666 1.28 14.90 11.41
N THR A 667 1.54 13.86 12.16
CA THR A 667 0.63 12.75 12.44
C THR A 667 0.53 12.61 13.96
N ALA A 668 -0.68 12.48 14.48
CA ALA A 668 -0.88 12.38 15.92
C ALA A 668 -2.05 11.44 16.24
N SER A 669 -1.91 10.66 17.29
CA SER A 669 -3.02 9.91 17.86
C SER A 669 -2.95 9.86 19.37
N LEU A 670 -4.12 9.82 20.01
CA LEU A 670 -4.27 9.63 21.45
C LEU A 670 -5.45 8.69 21.68
N GLY A 671 -5.18 7.50 22.17
CA GLY A 671 -6.16 6.51 22.57
C GLY A 671 -6.25 6.40 24.09
N VAL A 672 -7.46 6.37 24.61
CA VAL A 672 -7.76 6.12 26.03
C VAL A 672 -8.74 4.97 26.10
N SER A 673 -8.42 3.94 26.87
CA SER A 673 -9.29 2.81 27.10
C SER A 673 -9.42 2.52 28.60
N TYR A 674 -10.62 2.16 28.99
CA TYR A 674 -10.91 1.76 30.37
C TYR A 674 -11.74 0.50 30.39
N ARG A 675 -11.25 -0.54 31.08
CA ARG A 675 -11.95 -1.81 31.31
C ARG A 675 -12.57 -1.85 32.67
N PHE A 676 -13.91 -1.95 32.71
CA PHE A 676 -14.68 -2.23 33.91
C PHE A 676 -14.86 -3.74 34.06
N PHE A 677 -14.22 -4.34 35.04
CA PHE A 677 -14.43 -5.74 35.37
C PHE A 677 -15.75 -5.91 36.14
N VAL A 678 -16.64 -6.74 35.61
CA VAL A 678 -17.97 -6.98 36.18
C VAL A 678 -17.95 -8.28 36.98
N SER A 679 -17.58 -9.39 36.35
CA SER A 679 -17.56 -10.72 37.01
C SER A 679 -16.68 -11.70 36.23
N ASN A 680 -15.87 -12.47 36.93
CA ASN A 680 -15.06 -13.50 36.28
C ASN A 680 -15.87 -14.71 35.79
N ASN A 681 -17.00 -15.01 36.43
CA ASN A 681 -17.86 -16.18 36.14
C ASN A 681 -19.31 -15.79 35.75
N GLY A 682 -19.64 -14.50 35.68
CA GLY A 682 -20.95 -14.02 35.30
C GLY A 682 -21.21 -14.04 33.80
N PHE A 683 -22.46 -13.77 33.41
CA PHE A 683 -22.83 -13.65 32.01
C PHE A 683 -22.08 -12.51 31.30
N LEU A 684 -22.02 -11.33 31.94
CA LEU A 684 -21.18 -10.21 31.52
C LEU A 684 -19.87 -10.21 32.29
N GLN A 685 -18.74 -10.31 31.60
CA GLN A 685 -17.41 -10.38 32.21
C GLN A 685 -16.80 -9.01 32.41
N TYR A 686 -16.79 -8.18 31.35
CA TYR A 686 -16.27 -6.82 31.42
C TYR A 686 -16.92 -5.92 30.36
N LEU A 687 -16.79 -4.63 30.59
CA LEU A 687 -17.16 -3.55 29.70
C LEU A 687 -15.90 -2.77 29.36
N ASP A 688 -15.58 -2.63 28.07
CA ASP A 688 -14.49 -1.76 27.60
C ASP A 688 -15.07 -0.47 27.02
N LEU A 689 -14.61 0.66 27.53
CA LEU A 689 -14.84 1.98 26.96
C LEU A 689 -13.57 2.45 26.27
N ASN A 690 -13.70 2.85 25.01
CA ASN A 690 -12.56 3.34 24.24
C ASN A 690 -12.92 4.67 23.58
N ALA A 691 -11.96 5.59 23.59
CA ALA A 691 -12.02 6.81 22.81
C ALA A 691 -10.64 7.03 22.19
N SER A 692 -10.60 7.38 20.91
CA SER A 692 -9.37 7.71 20.20
C SER A 692 -9.54 8.98 19.38
N TRP A 693 -8.58 9.86 19.52
CA TRP A 693 -8.40 11.05 18.69
C TRP A 693 -7.22 10.81 17.76
N GLN A 694 -7.39 11.10 16.50
CA GLN A 694 -6.32 10.98 15.49
C GLN A 694 -6.37 12.16 14.53
N GLY A 695 -5.20 12.59 14.05
CA GLY A 695 -5.11 13.71 13.13
C GLY A 695 -3.87 13.64 12.25
N ALA A 696 -3.96 14.27 11.10
CA ALA A 696 -2.89 14.41 10.12
C ALA A 696 -2.92 15.79 9.45
N GLY A 697 -1.77 16.26 8.99
CA GLY A 697 -1.63 17.51 8.23
C GLY A 697 -0.47 18.37 8.76
N LYS A 698 -0.09 19.47 8.15
CA LYS A 698 -0.55 19.97 6.85
C LYS A 698 -0.06 19.05 5.76
N ILE A 699 -0.86 18.80 4.73
CA ILE A 699 -0.52 17.99 3.57
C ILE A 699 -0.57 18.89 2.35
N TYR A 700 0.52 19.07 1.64
CA TYR A 700 0.53 19.70 0.33
C TYR A 700 0.21 18.67 -0.74
N TRP A 701 -0.60 19.05 -1.73
CA TRP A 701 -1.07 18.14 -2.75
C TRP A 701 -0.28 18.21 -4.07
N ASN A 702 0.46 19.30 -4.27
CA ASN A 702 1.25 19.51 -5.48
C ASN A 702 2.65 20.03 -5.13
N GLU A 703 3.56 19.93 -6.09
CA GLU A 703 4.96 20.32 -5.97
C GLU A 703 5.15 21.82 -5.75
N ALA A 704 4.22 22.64 -6.29
CA ALA A 704 4.20 24.10 -6.11
C ALA A 704 3.72 24.53 -4.72
N ASN A 705 3.20 23.62 -3.90
CA ASN A 705 2.61 23.88 -2.57
C ASN A 705 1.44 24.89 -2.60
N THR A 706 0.75 25.02 -3.72
CA THR A 706 -0.40 25.94 -3.89
C THR A 706 -1.70 25.35 -3.37
N SER A 707 -1.82 24.02 -3.35
CA SER A 707 -2.98 23.29 -2.87
C SER A 707 -2.61 22.44 -1.66
N ALA A 708 -3.41 22.49 -0.59
CA ALA A 708 -3.12 21.78 0.65
C ALA A 708 -4.37 21.43 1.46
N GLN A 709 -4.32 20.31 2.17
CA GLN A 709 -5.17 19.98 3.31
C GLN A 709 -4.53 20.53 4.58
N ASN A 710 -5.23 21.38 5.31
CA ASN A 710 -4.82 21.79 6.64
C ASN A 710 -4.87 20.60 7.60
N PHE A 711 -4.29 20.78 8.80
CA PHE A 711 -4.39 19.76 9.84
C PHE A 711 -5.86 19.47 10.13
N TYR A 712 -6.26 18.22 10.05
CA TYR A 712 -7.58 17.73 10.40
C TYR A 712 -7.49 16.66 11.47
N SER A 713 -8.56 16.48 12.23
CA SER A 713 -8.61 15.44 13.24
C SER A 713 -9.99 14.82 13.36
N GLN A 714 -10.03 13.59 13.81
CA GLN A 714 -11.22 12.79 13.99
C GLN A 714 -11.28 12.24 15.40
N LEU A 715 -12.48 12.17 15.96
CA LEU A 715 -12.76 11.47 17.21
C LEU A 715 -13.48 10.16 16.89
N ASN A 716 -12.95 9.05 17.42
CA ASN A 716 -13.58 7.73 17.36
C ASN A 716 -13.89 7.26 18.78
N ALA A 717 -14.92 6.45 18.94
CA ALA A 717 -15.24 5.85 20.22
C ALA A 717 -15.88 4.48 20.04
N SER A 718 -15.71 3.60 21.04
CA SER A 718 -16.42 2.31 21.07
C SER A 718 -16.73 1.87 22.49
N VAL A 719 -17.80 1.09 22.60
CA VAL A 719 -18.22 0.42 23.83
C VAL A 719 -18.34 -1.05 23.51
N MET A 720 -17.55 -1.90 24.19
CA MET A 720 -17.59 -3.34 24.00
C MET A 720 -18.06 -4.05 25.26
N LEU A 721 -19.08 -4.87 25.13
CA LEU A 721 -19.62 -5.76 26.15
C LEU A 721 -19.07 -7.17 25.90
N GLN A 722 -18.23 -7.66 26.81
CA GLN A 722 -17.68 -9.01 26.72
C GLN A 722 -18.49 -9.98 27.57
N PHE A 723 -19.12 -10.90 26.90
CA PHE A 723 -19.71 -12.10 27.49
C PHE A 723 -18.68 -13.25 27.41
N LYS A 724 -19.04 -14.44 27.95
CA LYS A 724 -18.07 -15.55 28.02
C LYS A 724 -17.30 -15.81 26.71
N ASN A 725 -18.00 -16.07 25.61
CA ASN A 725 -17.42 -16.40 24.30
C ASN A 725 -17.85 -15.42 23.20
N VAL A 726 -18.62 -14.40 23.56
CA VAL A 726 -19.23 -13.46 22.62
C VAL A 726 -18.94 -12.04 23.09
N ALA A 727 -18.62 -11.15 22.15
CA ALA A 727 -18.53 -9.73 22.42
C ALA A 727 -19.44 -8.95 21.48
N LEU A 728 -20.13 -7.95 22.04
CA LEU A 728 -20.90 -6.96 21.28
C LEU A 728 -20.18 -5.61 21.40
N SER A 729 -19.75 -5.07 20.29
CA SER A 729 -19.13 -3.75 20.20
C SER A 729 -20.04 -2.78 19.45
N LEU A 730 -20.32 -1.64 20.06
CA LEU A 730 -20.93 -0.48 19.40
C LEU A 730 -19.81 0.53 19.16
N TRP A 731 -19.70 1.03 17.93
CA TRP A 731 -18.60 1.90 17.56
C TRP A 731 -19.05 3.10 16.72
N GLY A 732 -18.28 4.17 16.80
CA GLY A 732 -18.43 5.36 15.97
C GLY A 732 -17.06 5.85 15.48
N ARG A 733 -17.00 6.23 14.22
CA ARG A 733 -15.82 6.76 13.53
C ARG A 733 -16.11 8.14 12.99
N ASN A 734 -15.12 9.03 13.07
CA ASN A 734 -15.28 10.42 12.70
C ASN A 734 -16.53 11.05 13.36
N LEU A 735 -16.70 10.84 14.67
CA LEU A 735 -17.86 11.33 15.42
C LEU A 735 -17.98 12.85 15.42
N THR A 736 -16.91 13.56 15.11
CA THR A 736 -16.88 15.02 14.92
C THR A 736 -17.42 15.45 13.56
N ASP A 737 -17.71 14.49 12.69
CA ASP A 737 -18.10 14.70 11.28
C ASP A 737 -17.19 15.71 10.55
N THR A 738 -15.90 15.57 10.81
CA THR A 738 -14.88 16.44 10.22
C THR A 738 -14.81 16.18 8.71
N ASP A 739 -14.98 17.23 7.93
CA ASP A 739 -14.74 17.20 6.49
C ASP A 739 -13.26 17.38 6.20
N PHE A 740 -12.71 16.52 5.35
CA PHE A 740 -11.31 16.51 4.95
C PHE A 740 -11.14 15.79 3.61
N TYR A 741 -10.03 16.10 2.92
CA TYR A 741 -9.69 15.47 1.66
C TYR A 741 -8.61 14.44 1.85
N THR A 742 -8.74 13.31 1.14
CA THR A 742 -7.83 12.16 1.23
C THR A 742 -6.86 12.11 0.05
N PHE A 743 -7.23 12.70 -1.08
CA PHE A 743 -6.42 12.70 -2.29
C PHE A 743 -6.73 13.92 -3.17
N TYR A 744 -5.78 14.28 -4.01
CA TYR A 744 -5.89 15.33 -5.02
C TYR A 744 -5.53 14.78 -6.39
N PHE A 745 -6.33 15.12 -7.38
CA PHE A 745 -6.10 14.74 -8.78
C PHE A 745 -6.26 15.97 -9.68
N LYS A 746 -5.36 16.12 -10.65
CA LYS A 746 -5.47 17.18 -11.66
C LYS A 746 -5.66 16.55 -13.02
N SER A 747 -6.77 16.90 -13.70
CA SER A 747 -7.07 16.48 -15.06
C SER A 747 -7.59 17.66 -15.88
N MET A 748 -7.16 17.79 -17.14
CA MET A 748 -7.63 18.82 -18.08
C MET A 748 -7.59 20.25 -17.51
N ASN A 749 -6.57 20.58 -16.69
CA ASN A 749 -6.43 21.83 -15.92
C ASN A 749 -7.45 22.04 -14.80
N ASN A 750 -8.38 21.12 -14.57
CA ASN A 750 -9.28 21.12 -13.43
C ASN A 750 -8.64 20.41 -12.24
N ASN A 751 -9.00 20.85 -11.04
CA ASN A 751 -8.54 20.27 -9.78
C ASN A 751 -9.69 19.47 -9.16
N PHE A 752 -9.39 18.28 -8.65
CA PHE A 752 -10.37 17.37 -8.04
C PHE A 752 -9.87 16.88 -6.69
N TYR A 753 -10.78 16.81 -5.74
CA TYR A 753 -10.53 16.24 -4.42
C TYR A 753 -11.36 14.99 -4.18
N ASN A 754 -10.75 13.98 -3.58
CA ASN A 754 -11.47 12.84 -3.00
C ASN A 754 -11.78 13.15 -1.54
N HIS A 755 -13.06 13.08 -1.14
CA HIS A 755 -13.49 13.33 0.23
C HIS A 755 -13.13 12.18 1.17
N GLY A 756 -12.83 12.52 2.40
CA GLY A 756 -12.78 11.58 3.51
C GLY A 756 -14.19 11.10 3.89
N LYS A 757 -14.29 9.90 4.45
CA LYS A 757 -15.58 9.34 4.84
C LYS A 757 -16.20 10.14 5.99
N PRO A 758 -17.52 10.43 5.95
CA PRO A 758 -18.24 11.19 6.99
C PRO A 758 -18.34 10.41 8.31
N CYS A 759 -19.11 10.91 9.27
CA CYS A 759 -19.45 10.20 10.50
C CYS A 759 -20.06 8.83 10.20
N ARG A 760 -19.53 7.78 10.80
CA ARG A 760 -20.01 6.40 10.64
C ARG A 760 -20.22 5.77 12.00
N ILE A 761 -21.33 5.04 12.13
CA ILE A 761 -21.67 4.26 13.33
C ILE A 761 -22.00 2.83 12.95
N GLY A 762 -21.77 1.92 13.86
CA GLY A 762 -22.08 0.52 13.62
C GLY A 762 -21.99 -0.35 14.87
N ALA A 763 -22.28 -1.63 14.65
CA ALA A 763 -22.22 -2.66 15.67
C ALA A 763 -21.48 -3.88 15.11
N THR A 764 -20.65 -4.50 15.94
CA THR A 764 -19.92 -5.73 15.64
C THR A 764 -20.24 -6.78 16.70
N LEU A 765 -20.73 -7.93 16.26
CA LEU A 765 -20.87 -9.12 17.09
C LEU A 765 -19.71 -10.07 16.78
N SER A 766 -18.87 -10.36 17.74
CA SER A 766 -17.75 -11.29 17.60
C SER A 766 -17.86 -12.46 18.57
N PHE A 767 -17.31 -13.60 18.20
CA PHE A 767 -17.27 -14.78 19.04
C PHE A 767 -15.93 -15.52 18.92
N LYS A 768 -15.53 -16.15 20.04
CA LYS A 768 -14.33 -17.00 20.14
C LYS A 768 -14.73 -18.27 20.91
N ILE A 769 -14.74 -19.41 20.22
CA ILE A 769 -15.05 -20.73 20.77
C ILE A 769 -13.76 -21.52 20.74
N LEU A 770 -13.25 -21.88 21.94
CA LEU A 770 -12.01 -22.65 22.11
C LEU A 770 -12.29 -24.15 22.08
#